data_be76fa8e175493eb89276313dcdb6dd4
#
_entry.id   be76fa8e175493eb89276313dcdb6dd4
#
_cell.length_a   1.000
_cell.length_b   1.000
_cell.length_c   1.000
_cell.angle_alpha   90.00
_cell.angle_beta   90.00
_cell.angle_gamma   90.00
#
_symmetry.space_group_name_H-M   'P 1'
#
loop_
_entity.id
_entity.type
_entity.pdbx_description
1 polymer ?
#
loop_
_entity_poly.entity_id
_entity_poly.type
_entity_poly.pdbx_seq_one_letter_code
_entity_poly.pdbx_strand_id
1 'polypeptide(L)'
;MKPILPLLLRRSLLASLLVPIISLSFSASAADFMVDASQYSDPNNNIYSTLEELVSSVALVAGDTVILNNDDASLTTGLTVPVNFRSADPAALCAVDLSGLGKNPLYNLGAGEYTLEMDSVIWSNGAAGVIRTADDNVSLEITGEVQFLNNHVDNSNNSAYGGAIDMEGDHATLTLGNNVTFSGNYASSDSYSISTSSGGAIYMQGVNSFLTICNGAIFTNNYSSTYGGAIYLQGITTDNSSRFLAFTHDVLFSGNMTGGTFTQHNDGSFSVVNGVANAIHVDGTNHLQLAAAQGKEVRFNDPITSAAYFSSTENVTLSLNQYTDDDGISHTTDGTVIFSGELYQGDDAHLVASRYSDFKGQTTLYGGSLILEHNVVFGNAGLRDDTSMTLEHGTLEITGGSVINAASFSITNNDVVLRPGTSAFINAKNVDLSRGFVFDMQKQAQEAASLANATGLSISATGSFILGGSIGIMDTGTTADYFYADNSWAQQRAFIVLTDANQTHTDDFSGAHSLATGSDRVDSPYAYTGSWSHQWVDADGDGFPEQLQLVWTPAEDSAIRDILPELAGTLAMNSMWSSAANALGMSRAALGNLDAQRFITGPENNYWVKGMGDFLNHASEGVRDGFDYHGGGYSVGADRRITSHAILGLGFGDLYGKMRGRSFAGDIDQQTRIGMLYGGWHKVLNRKNTLLVTGTAGYGWTDNKMNSFHTGGRSHGKWTNETLFGTFTGKWSRRVNETVAMEVMLGLEYTDVTQEAFTETGWDARRFEKGRLKNLSVPVGVGLTHRSELKDREWINSAMVSYVPDVYRRNPSAQAERLLNGYRWEAEGTSPDRNGVRVNVNSALQLNARWRMYAGYEFEGRSKATAHRFNAGVSYAY
;
A
#
# COMPACT_ATOMS: atom_id res chain seq x y z
N MET A 1 -10.09 1.13 16.78
CA MET A 1 -8.71 1.07 16.34
C MET A 1 -8.22 2.48 16.06
N LYS A 2 -7.20 2.93 16.76
CA LYS A 2 -6.60 4.26 16.55
C LYS A 2 -5.53 4.11 15.47
N PRO A 3 -5.38 5.04 14.52
CA PRO A 3 -4.30 4.97 13.55
C PRO A 3 -2.98 5.29 14.24
N ILE A 4 -2.05 4.35 14.17
CA ILE A 4 -0.64 4.56 14.50
C ILE A 4 -0.02 5.20 13.26
N LEU A 5 0.22 6.49 13.31
CA LEU A 5 1.02 7.26 12.34
C LEU A 5 2.16 7.94 13.09
N PRO A 6 3.27 8.25 12.48
CA PRO A 6 4.58 7.64 12.64
C PRO A 6 5.44 8.39 13.67
N LEU A 7 6.11 7.64 14.54
CA LEU A 7 7.13 8.17 15.46
C LEU A 7 8.48 8.48 14.77
N LEU A 8 8.67 8.08 13.53
CA LEU A 8 9.94 8.23 12.80
C LEU A 8 10.22 9.66 12.27
N LEU A 9 9.26 10.59 12.38
CA LEU A 9 9.46 11.98 11.93
C LEU A 9 9.77 12.95 13.10
N ARG A 10 9.94 12.47 14.32
CA ARG A 10 10.18 13.35 15.47
C ARG A 10 11.63 13.48 15.93
N ARG A 11 12.58 12.67 15.45
CA ARG A 11 13.98 12.81 15.86
C ARG A 11 14.81 13.77 15.02
N SER A 12 14.43 14.07 13.79
CA SER A 12 15.13 15.08 12.97
C SER A 12 14.77 16.55 13.26
N LEU A 13 13.77 16.81 14.10
CA LEU A 13 13.35 18.18 14.43
C LEU A 13 13.61 18.60 15.90
N LEU A 14 14.13 17.72 16.76
CA LEU A 14 14.44 18.07 18.16
C LEU A 14 15.94 18.18 18.45
N ALA A 15 16.82 17.88 17.52
CA ALA A 15 18.27 18.07 17.69
C ALA A 15 18.77 19.49 17.37
N SER A 16 17.92 20.41 16.92
CA SER A 16 18.31 21.78 16.55
C SER A 16 18.00 22.86 17.61
N LEU A 17 17.61 22.48 18.82
CA LEU A 17 17.27 23.47 19.86
C LEU A 17 17.74 23.04 21.24
N LEU A 18 19.07 22.94 21.48
CA LEU A 18 19.65 23.16 22.82
C LEU A 18 21.19 23.05 22.74
N VAL A 19 21.80 24.16 22.93
CA VAL A 19 23.09 24.48 23.57
C VAL A 19 23.99 25.32 22.72
N PRO A 20 24.40 26.48 23.22
CA PRO A 20 25.75 26.95 22.98
C PRO A 20 26.52 27.08 24.28
N ILE A 21 27.60 26.31 24.47
CA ILE A 21 28.74 26.76 25.30
C ILE A 21 30.04 26.13 24.76
N ILE A 22 30.77 26.93 24.01
CA ILE A 22 32.24 27.14 23.92
C ILE A 22 33.10 25.91 24.14
N SER A 23 33.60 25.38 23.02
CA SER A 23 35.01 25.04 22.82
C SER A 23 35.39 25.47 21.41
N LEU A 24 36.26 26.47 21.28
CA LEU A 24 36.89 26.88 20.03
C LEU A 24 37.86 25.78 19.59
N SER A 25 37.37 24.77 18.93
CA SER A 25 38.08 24.00 17.94
C SER A 25 37.63 24.56 16.59
N PHE A 26 38.54 25.08 15.78
CA PHE A 26 38.26 25.34 14.38
C PHE A 26 37.98 23.98 13.69
N SER A 27 36.77 23.48 13.73
CA SER A 27 36.32 22.48 12.78
C SER A 27 36.11 23.22 11.46
N ALA A 28 36.80 22.82 10.41
CA ALA A 28 36.44 23.23 9.06
C ALA A 28 34.92 22.95 8.89
N SER A 29 34.16 23.94 8.48
CA SER A 29 32.77 23.81 8.17
C SER A 29 32.64 22.94 6.92
N ALA A 30 31.81 21.93 6.92
CA ALA A 30 31.50 21.13 5.74
C ALA A 30 31.12 22.05 4.57
N ALA A 31 31.66 21.80 3.40
CA ALA A 31 31.49 22.62 2.21
C ALA A 31 30.85 21.81 1.08
N ASP A 32 30.17 22.53 0.19
CA ASP A 32 29.64 21.97 -1.07
C ASP A 32 30.62 22.27 -2.20
N PHE A 33 30.97 21.26 -3.00
CA PHE A 33 31.81 21.35 -4.17
C PHE A 33 31.06 20.84 -5.40
N MET A 34 31.15 21.56 -6.52
CA MET A 34 30.52 21.18 -7.77
C MET A 34 31.55 20.62 -8.75
N VAL A 35 31.25 19.48 -9.36
CA VAL A 35 32.00 18.91 -10.48
C VAL A 35 31.18 19.01 -11.75
N ASP A 36 31.65 19.79 -12.73
CA ASP A 36 30.92 20.05 -13.98
C ASP A 36 31.90 20.16 -15.17
N ALA A 37 31.99 19.11 -15.99
CA ALA A 37 32.89 19.07 -17.15
C ALA A 37 32.54 20.10 -18.25
N SER A 38 31.38 20.70 -18.22
CA SER A 38 30.97 21.76 -19.14
C SER A 38 31.55 23.13 -18.77
N GLN A 39 32.11 23.26 -17.57
CA GLN A 39 32.65 24.51 -17.05
C GLN A 39 34.19 24.44 -16.90
N TYR A 40 34.82 25.60 -16.93
CA TYR A 40 36.20 25.72 -16.49
C TYR A 40 36.26 25.73 -14.97
N SER A 41 37.31 25.11 -14.42
CA SER A 41 37.52 25.08 -12.97
C SER A 41 37.62 26.49 -12.39
N ASP A 42 36.82 26.76 -11.36
CA ASP A 42 36.82 27.98 -10.57
C ASP A 42 36.89 27.65 -9.08
N PRO A 43 38.09 27.39 -8.54
CA PRO A 43 38.27 27.01 -7.13
C PRO A 43 37.75 28.07 -6.13
N ASN A 44 37.66 29.34 -6.54
CA ASN A 44 37.13 30.39 -5.67
C ASN A 44 35.61 30.25 -5.41
N ASN A 45 34.90 29.57 -6.32
CA ASN A 45 33.48 29.25 -6.20
C ASN A 45 33.23 27.77 -6.01
N ASN A 46 34.24 26.97 -5.62
CA ASN A 46 34.16 25.50 -5.42
C ASN A 46 33.65 24.74 -6.67
N ILE A 47 34.04 25.20 -7.88
CA ILE A 47 33.66 24.55 -9.14
C ILE A 47 34.91 23.92 -9.76
N TYR A 48 34.81 22.62 -10.12
CA TYR A 48 35.87 21.81 -10.69
C TYR A 48 35.43 21.16 -11.98
N SER A 49 36.30 21.04 -12.97
CA SER A 49 35.94 20.42 -14.24
C SER A 49 35.94 18.90 -14.19
N THR A 50 36.67 18.30 -13.25
CA THR A 50 36.68 16.84 -13.02
C THR A 50 36.74 16.52 -11.53
N LEU A 51 36.25 15.34 -11.17
CA LEU A 51 36.30 14.83 -9.80
C LEU A 51 37.72 14.59 -9.33
N GLU A 52 38.62 14.13 -10.21
CA GLU A 52 40.05 13.94 -9.92
C GLU A 52 40.78 15.28 -9.64
N GLU A 53 40.41 16.35 -10.35
CA GLU A 53 40.93 17.68 -10.09
C GLU A 53 40.53 18.19 -8.70
N LEU A 54 39.26 18.00 -8.32
CA LEU A 54 38.78 18.36 -6.98
C LEU A 54 39.56 17.60 -5.90
N VAL A 55 39.63 16.27 -5.98
CA VAL A 55 40.28 15.42 -4.97
C VAL A 55 41.77 15.70 -4.85
N SER A 56 42.44 16.04 -5.97
CA SER A 56 43.87 16.37 -5.97
C SER A 56 44.20 17.79 -5.50
N SER A 57 43.26 18.72 -5.60
CA SER A 57 43.47 20.15 -5.33
C SER A 57 42.96 20.61 -3.98
N VAL A 58 42.02 19.88 -3.39
CA VAL A 58 41.31 20.23 -2.13
C VAL A 58 41.57 19.17 -1.07
N ALA A 59 41.94 19.60 0.12
CA ALA A 59 41.92 18.72 1.30
C ALA A 59 40.45 18.60 1.80
N LEU A 60 39.72 17.64 1.27
CA LEU A 60 38.35 17.35 1.69
C LEU A 60 38.33 16.96 3.18
N VAL A 61 37.26 17.34 3.86
CA VAL A 61 37.02 16.97 5.26
C VAL A 61 35.71 16.13 5.39
N ALA A 62 35.63 15.41 6.49
CA ALA A 62 34.43 14.59 6.74
C ALA A 62 33.16 15.46 6.75
N GLY A 63 32.13 15.01 6.00
CA GLY A 63 30.87 15.71 5.83
C GLY A 63 30.80 16.71 4.69
N ASP A 64 31.91 16.96 3.96
CA ASP A 64 31.84 17.71 2.70
C ASP A 64 30.92 17.02 1.71
N THR A 65 30.28 17.81 0.84
CA THR A 65 29.39 17.29 -0.20
C THR A 65 29.92 17.61 -1.59
N VAL A 66 30.09 16.60 -2.42
CA VAL A 66 30.41 16.69 -3.84
C VAL A 66 29.16 16.58 -4.68
N ILE A 67 28.87 17.61 -5.46
CA ILE A 67 27.71 17.68 -6.35
C ILE A 67 28.22 17.39 -7.77
N LEU A 68 27.72 16.27 -8.34
CA LEU A 68 28.10 15.81 -9.68
C LEU A 68 27.09 16.31 -10.71
N ASN A 69 27.58 16.98 -11.77
CA ASN A 69 26.74 17.46 -12.88
C ASN A 69 27.03 16.73 -14.21
N ASN A 70 27.71 15.58 -14.17
CA ASN A 70 28.12 14.83 -15.38
C ASN A 70 28.08 13.33 -15.14
N ASP A 71 27.77 12.57 -16.18
CA ASP A 71 27.66 11.10 -16.18
C ASP A 71 29.04 10.37 -16.32
N ASP A 72 30.17 11.05 -16.48
CA ASP A 72 31.45 10.42 -16.77
C ASP A 72 32.55 10.85 -15.78
N ALA A 73 32.19 10.99 -14.51
CA ALA A 73 33.19 11.25 -13.49
C ALA A 73 34.07 10.01 -13.26
N SER A 74 35.38 10.16 -13.08
CA SER A 74 36.33 9.09 -12.75
C SER A 74 37.27 9.51 -11.63
N LEU A 75 37.81 8.52 -10.89
CA LEU A 75 38.78 8.70 -9.83
C LEU A 75 39.96 7.76 -10.00
N THR A 76 41.17 8.27 -9.75
CA THR A 76 42.41 7.50 -9.69
C THR A 76 43.02 7.46 -8.27
N THR A 77 42.47 8.25 -7.35
CA THR A 77 42.91 8.36 -5.96
C THR A 77 41.75 8.16 -5.01
N GLY A 78 41.88 7.23 -4.04
CA GLY A 78 40.85 6.98 -3.02
C GLY A 78 40.70 8.13 -2.04
N LEU A 79 39.57 8.21 -1.40
CA LEU A 79 39.26 9.23 -0.39
C LEU A 79 39.76 8.81 0.99
N THR A 80 40.38 9.74 1.69
CA THR A 80 40.93 9.53 3.04
C THR A 80 39.98 9.90 4.15
N VAL A 81 38.85 10.52 3.79
CA VAL A 81 37.80 10.97 4.71
C VAL A 81 36.41 10.64 4.11
N PRO A 82 35.36 10.41 4.93
CA PRO A 82 34.02 10.19 4.46
C PRO A 82 33.41 11.49 3.92
N VAL A 83 33.08 11.51 2.64
CA VAL A 83 32.55 12.64 1.88
C VAL A 83 31.21 12.24 1.30
N ASN A 84 30.23 13.12 1.32
CA ASN A 84 28.93 12.93 0.72
C ASN A 84 28.96 13.19 -0.79
N PHE A 85 28.10 12.49 -1.54
CA PHE A 85 27.98 12.68 -2.98
C PHE A 85 26.51 12.80 -3.38
N ARG A 86 26.21 13.71 -4.29
CA ARG A 86 24.89 13.79 -4.89
C ARG A 86 24.94 14.23 -6.35
N SER A 87 23.96 13.80 -7.14
CA SER A 87 23.73 14.37 -8.46
C SER A 87 23.23 15.81 -8.34
N ALA A 88 23.64 16.67 -9.29
CA ALA A 88 23.08 18.02 -9.43
C ALA A 88 21.60 18.02 -9.85
N ASP A 89 21.17 17.00 -10.58
CA ASP A 89 19.76 16.73 -10.92
C ASP A 89 19.29 15.48 -10.15
N PRO A 90 18.46 15.61 -9.12
CA PRO A 90 17.96 14.47 -8.36
C PRO A 90 17.14 13.46 -9.19
N ALA A 91 16.70 13.82 -10.39
CA ALA A 91 15.98 12.94 -11.30
C ALA A 91 16.93 12.14 -12.24
N ALA A 92 18.24 12.42 -12.21
CA ALA A 92 19.25 11.79 -13.05
C ALA A 92 20.38 11.20 -12.20
N LEU A 93 20.68 9.91 -12.41
CA LEU A 93 21.79 9.22 -11.78
C LEU A 93 23.11 9.67 -12.42
N CYS A 94 24.09 10.08 -11.63
CA CYS A 94 25.44 10.39 -12.10
C CYS A 94 26.39 9.22 -11.87
N ALA A 95 27.04 8.73 -12.91
CA ALA A 95 27.99 7.64 -12.83
C ALA A 95 29.43 8.10 -12.51
N VAL A 96 30.07 7.39 -11.58
CA VAL A 96 31.49 7.55 -11.24
C VAL A 96 32.22 6.24 -11.51
N ASP A 97 33.17 6.28 -12.46
CA ASP A 97 34.03 5.15 -12.79
C ASP A 97 35.23 5.06 -11.85
N LEU A 98 35.30 3.97 -11.10
CA LEU A 98 36.37 3.71 -10.13
C LEU A 98 37.50 2.83 -10.68
N SER A 99 37.47 2.47 -11.98
CA SER A 99 38.52 1.62 -12.60
C SER A 99 39.96 2.20 -12.44
N GLY A 100 40.07 3.51 -12.34
CA GLY A 100 41.32 4.20 -12.14
C GLY A 100 41.96 4.02 -10.75
N LEU A 101 41.20 3.62 -9.74
CA LEU A 101 41.72 3.38 -8.37
C LEU A 101 42.61 2.14 -8.28
N GLY A 102 42.59 1.26 -9.27
CA GLY A 102 43.31 0.00 -9.28
C GLY A 102 42.93 -0.88 -8.11
N LYS A 103 43.88 -1.29 -7.26
CA LYS A 103 43.63 -2.14 -6.09
C LYS A 103 43.32 -1.38 -4.79
N ASN A 104 42.83 -0.15 -4.86
CA ASN A 104 42.45 0.62 -3.69
C ASN A 104 40.94 0.83 -3.68
N PRO A 105 40.27 0.71 -2.53
CA PRO A 105 38.87 1.09 -2.42
C PRO A 105 38.68 2.60 -2.51
N LEU A 106 37.48 3.07 -2.78
CA LEU A 106 37.17 4.48 -2.71
C LEU A 106 37.28 5.00 -1.26
N TYR A 107 36.72 4.25 -0.30
CA TYR A 107 36.82 4.54 1.12
C TYR A 107 37.50 3.39 1.87
N ASN A 108 38.49 3.72 2.68
CA ASN A 108 39.07 2.83 3.67
C ASN A 108 38.82 3.42 5.06
N LEU A 109 37.76 2.91 5.73
CA LEU A 109 37.22 3.47 6.98
C LEU A 109 37.93 2.87 8.18
N GLY A 110 38.34 3.69 9.14
CA GLY A 110 38.80 3.28 10.47
C GLY A 110 37.64 3.15 11.47
N ALA A 111 37.97 2.86 12.74
CA ALA A 111 36.97 2.81 13.83
C ALA A 111 36.22 4.16 13.95
N GLY A 112 34.89 4.12 14.05
CA GLY A 112 34.06 5.31 14.17
C GLY A 112 32.65 5.17 13.64
N GLU A 113 31.85 6.24 13.78
CA GLU A 113 30.50 6.35 13.27
C GLU A 113 30.50 7.23 12.01
N TYR A 114 29.95 6.76 10.91
CA TYR A 114 29.95 7.41 9.61
C TYR A 114 28.55 7.38 9.01
N THR A 115 28.12 8.53 8.50
CA THR A 115 26.93 8.62 7.63
C THR A 115 27.42 9.14 6.28
N LEU A 116 27.22 8.36 5.22
CA LEU A 116 27.50 8.73 3.84
C LEU A 116 26.19 9.00 3.11
N GLU A 117 25.93 10.26 2.80
CA GLU A 117 24.82 10.62 1.93
C GLU A 117 25.28 10.46 0.47
N MET A 118 24.69 9.50 -0.23
CA MET A 118 24.97 9.19 -1.63
C MET A 118 23.64 9.24 -2.41
N ASP A 119 23.32 10.41 -2.95
CA ASP A 119 22.00 10.60 -3.58
C ASP A 119 22.12 10.73 -5.09
N SER A 120 21.42 9.81 -5.80
CA SER A 120 21.39 9.73 -7.26
C SER A 120 22.79 9.51 -7.89
N VAL A 121 23.62 8.63 -7.28
CA VAL A 121 24.99 8.33 -7.73
C VAL A 121 25.16 6.83 -8.03
N ILE A 122 25.92 6.54 -9.09
CA ILE A 122 26.34 5.19 -9.47
C ILE A 122 27.86 5.06 -9.24
N TRP A 123 28.27 4.10 -8.41
CA TRP A 123 29.66 3.71 -8.22
C TRP A 123 29.96 2.46 -9.03
N SER A 124 30.89 2.54 -9.98
CA SER A 124 31.10 1.44 -10.91
C SER A 124 32.56 1.06 -11.09
N ASN A 125 32.82 -0.20 -11.41
CA ASN A 125 34.10 -0.77 -11.86
C ASN A 125 35.28 -0.66 -10.84
N GLY A 126 34.98 -0.51 -9.55
CA GLY A 126 36.02 -0.50 -8.50
C GLY A 126 36.67 -1.88 -8.35
N ALA A 127 37.99 -2.01 -8.60
CA ALA A 127 38.69 -3.29 -8.58
C ALA A 127 39.14 -3.74 -7.17
N ALA A 128 38.82 -2.98 -6.13
CA ALA A 128 39.02 -3.36 -4.72
C ALA A 128 37.74 -3.05 -3.89
N GLY A 129 36.58 -3.07 -4.55
CA GLY A 129 35.32 -2.62 -3.99
C GLY A 129 35.21 -1.11 -3.90
N VAL A 130 34.17 -0.61 -3.26
CA VAL A 130 33.94 0.82 -3.04
C VAL A 130 34.28 1.19 -1.60
N ILE A 131 33.84 0.41 -0.64
CA ILE A 131 34.05 0.67 0.79
C ILE A 131 34.69 -0.56 1.43
N ARG A 132 35.75 -0.33 2.16
CA ARG A 132 36.44 -1.35 2.93
C ARG A 132 36.77 -0.88 4.35
N THR A 133 36.65 -1.78 5.32
CA THR A 133 37.13 -1.61 6.67
C THR A 133 37.54 -2.93 7.29
N ALA A 134 38.66 -2.94 8.02
CA ALA A 134 39.12 -4.06 8.83
C ALA A 134 39.17 -3.70 10.33
N ASP A 135 38.79 -2.46 10.68
CA ASP A 135 38.80 -1.98 12.04
C ASP A 135 37.54 -2.36 12.80
N ASP A 136 37.68 -2.60 14.11
CA ASP A 136 36.55 -2.87 15.01
C ASP A 136 35.74 -1.60 15.28
N ASN A 137 34.48 -1.76 15.66
CA ASN A 137 33.59 -0.67 16.04
C ASN A 137 33.36 0.37 14.92
N VAL A 138 33.23 -0.06 13.69
CA VAL A 138 32.82 0.77 12.57
C VAL A 138 31.31 0.74 12.44
N SER A 139 30.66 1.89 12.54
CA SER A 139 29.24 2.07 12.26
C SER A 139 29.09 2.89 10.99
N LEU A 140 28.57 2.30 9.93
CA LEU A 140 28.38 2.94 8.64
C LEU A 140 26.91 2.96 8.27
N GLU A 141 26.38 4.15 8.02
CA GLU A 141 25.06 4.37 7.42
C GLU A 141 25.22 4.98 6.02
N ILE A 142 24.64 4.35 5.01
CA ILE A 142 24.54 4.85 3.64
C ILE A 142 23.11 5.31 3.40
N THR A 143 22.92 6.59 3.05
CA THR A 143 21.60 7.18 2.78
C THR A 143 21.53 7.70 1.34
N GLY A 144 20.32 7.88 0.81
CA GLY A 144 20.07 8.34 -0.55
C GLY A 144 19.86 7.21 -1.55
N GLU A 145 19.59 7.57 -2.79
CA GLU A 145 19.43 6.63 -3.92
C GLU A 145 20.79 6.36 -4.54
N VAL A 146 21.38 5.19 -4.27
CA VAL A 146 22.73 4.85 -4.73
C VAL A 146 22.78 3.49 -5.41
N GLN A 147 23.62 3.37 -6.43
CA GLN A 147 23.87 2.11 -7.14
C GLN A 147 25.35 1.73 -7.10
N PHE A 148 25.63 0.46 -6.77
CA PHE A 148 26.92 -0.17 -6.84
C PHE A 148 26.92 -1.14 -8.01
N LEU A 149 27.62 -0.79 -9.12
CA LEU A 149 27.56 -1.57 -10.35
C LEU A 149 28.94 -2.14 -10.74
N ASN A 150 29.01 -3.45 -10.98
CA ASN A 150 30.21 -4.13 -11.49
C ASN A 150 31.48 -3.87 -10.66
N ASN A 151 31.36 -3.53 -9.39
CA ASN A 151 32.51 -3.41 -8.52
C ASN A 151 33.00 -4.80 -8.14
N HIS A 152 34.32 -4.95 -7.95
CA HIS A 152 34.82 -6.30 -7.79
C HIS A 152 36.08 -6.37 -6.94
N VAL A 153 36.33 -7.53 -6.41
CA VAL A 153 37.60 -7.94 -5.82
C VAL A 153 38.01 -9.23 -6.53
N ASP A 154 39.08 -9.12 -7.33
CA ASP A 154 39.67 -10.28 -8.01
C ASP A 154 41.08 -10.53 -7.43
N ASN A 155 41.23 -11.67 -6.79
CA ASN A 155 42.49 -12.02 -6.14
C ASN A 155 42.91 -13.43 -6.54
N SER A 156 43.74 -13.54 -7.56
CA SER A 156 44.19 -14.81 -8.15
C SER A 156 44.96 -15.73 -7.19
N ASN A 157 45.40 -15.25 -6.06
CA ASN A 157 46.24 -16.03 -5.14
C ASN A 157 45.77 -16.05 -3.69
N ASN A 158 44.73 -15.27 -3.33
CA ASN A 158 44.21 -15.12 -1.98
C ASN A 158 42.68 -15.06 -1.99
N SER A 159 42.08 -15.00 -0.84
CA SER A 159 40.65 -14.79 -0.69
C SER A 159 40.21 -13.43 -1.18
N ALA A 160 38.99 -13.32 -1.76
CA ALA A 160 38.38 -12.09 -2.22
C ALA A 160 37.05 -11.87 -1.48
N TYR A 161 36.85 -10.69 -0.93
CA TYR A 161 35.69 -10.38 -0.08
C TYR A 161 35.03 -9.10 -0.50
N GLY A 162 33.69 -9.07 -0.49
CA GLY A 162 32.87 -7.89 -0.68
C GLY A 162 33.12 -7.14 -1.99
N GLY A 163 32.51 -7.57 -3.10
CA GLY A 163 32.72 -6.92 -4.42
C GLY A 163 32.44 -5.44 -4.41
N ALA A 164 31.53 -4.94 -3.56
CA ALA A 164 31.26 -3.52 -3.38
C ALA A 164 31.63 -3.04 -1.96
N ILE A 165 31.22 -3.78 -0.91
CA ILE A 165 31.45 -3.40 0.49
C ILE A 165 32.06 -4.57 1.24
N ASP A 166 33.16 -4.32 1.97
CA ASP A 166 33.91 -5.28 2.76
C ASP A 166 34.11 -4.74 4.19
N MET A 167 33.50 -5.41 5.20
CA MET A 167 33.55 -5.04 6.62
C MET A 167 34.00 -6.24 7.45
N GLU A 168 35.26 -6.24 7.89
CA GLU A 168 35.89 -7.38 8.56
C GLU A 168 36.00 -7.24 10.09
N GLY A 169 35.72 -6.08 10.68
CA GLY A 169 35.95 -5.79 12.10
C GLY A 169 34.84 -6.28 13.04
N ASP A 170 35.16 -6.51 14.31
CA ASP A 170 34.19 -6.83 15.35
C ASP A 170 33.31 -5.61 15.69
N HIS A 171 32.03 -5.85 16.06
CA HIS A 171 31.07 -4.79 16.37
C HIS A 171 30.84 -3.81 15.19
N ALA A 172 31.03 -4.26 13.97
CA ALA A 172 30.76 -3.47 12.79
C ALA A 172 29.26 -3.43 12.46
N THR A 173 28.75 -2.27 12.12
CA THR A 173 27.36 -2.10 11.71
C THR A 173 27.24 -1.45 10.37
N LEU A 174 26.43 -2.01 9.49
CA LEU A 174 26.11 -1.43 8.17
C LEU A 174 24.62 -1.20 8.08
N THR A 175 24.22 0.05 7.89
CA THR A 175 22.84 0.42 7.60
C THR A 175 22.74 0.95 6.19
N LEU A 176 21.94 0.26 5.36
CA LEU A 176 21.60 0.70 4.02
C LEU A 176 20.24 1.38 4.06
N GLY A 177 20.20 2.63 3.68
CA GLY A 177 18.97 3.43 3.60
C GLY A 177 18.04 3.01 2.46
N ASN A 178 17.22 3.93 1.98
CA ASN A 178 16.22 3.62 0.96
C ASN A 178 16.84 3.58 -0.46
N ASN A 179 16.33 2.67 -1.31
CA ASN A 179 16.63 2.58 -2.74
C ASN A 179 18.12 2.34 -3.08
N VAL A 180 18.77 1.45 -2.34
CA VAL A 180 20.16 1.06 -2.62
C VAL A 180 20.19 -0.14 -3.57
N THR A 181 20.94 -0.07 -4.67
CA THR A 181 21.06 -1.15 -5.66
C THR A 181 22.48 -1.69 -5.73
N PHE A 182 22.62 -3.02 -5.63
CA PHE A 182 23.84 -3.76 -5.91
C PHE A 182 23.63 -4.65 -7.12
N SER A 183 24.34 -4.36 -8.23
CA SER A 183 24.15 -5.16 -9.45
C SER A 183 25.50 -5.46 -10.12
N GLY A 184 25.68 -6.73 -10.48
CA GLY A 184 26.88 -7.17 -11.19
C GLY A 184 28.18 -7.08 -10.37
N ASN A 185 28.11 -6.92 -9.04
CA ASN A 185 29.32 -6.89 -8.22
C ASN A 185 29.84 -8.32 -7.99
N TYR A 186 31.18 -8.50 -7.91
CA TYR A 186 31.70 -9.84 -7.72
C TYR A 186 32.97 -9.92 -6.88
N ALA A 187 33.09 -11.05 -6.17
CA ALA A 187 34.29 -11.48 -5.45
C ALA A 187 34.79 -12.79 -6.06
N SER A 188 35.94 -12.80 -6.73
CA SER A 188 36.44 -13.97 -7.40
C SER A 188 37.88 -14.33 -6.98
N SER A 189 38.19 -15.66 -6.98
CA SER A 189 39.51 -16.17 -6.70
C SER A 189 39.78 -17.39 -7.58
N ASP A 190 40.94 -17.40 -8.28
CA ASP A 190 41.34 -18.47 -9.15
C ASP A 190 41.97 -19.66 -8.41
N SER A 191 42.12 -19.59 -7.09
CA SER A 191 42.85 -20.62 -6.34
C SER A 191 41.99 -21.81 -5.96
N TYR A 192 42.23 -22.95 -6.57
CA TYR A 192 41.52 -24.22 -6.39
C TYR A 192 41.68 -24.90 -5.01
N SER A 193 42.48 -24.41 -4.07
CA SER A 193 42.82 -25.26 -2.93
C SER A 193 42.60 -24.72 -1.52
N ILE A 194 42.54 -23.40 -1.27
CA ILE A 194 42.45 -22.88 0.13
C ILE A 194 41.79 -21.46 0.23
N SER A 195 41.62 -20.77 -0.84
CA SER A 195 41.06 -19.40 -0.80
C SER A 195 39.57 -19.42 -0.98
N THR A 196 38.88 -18.79 -0.06
CA THR A 196 37.44 -18.62 -0.09
C THR A 196 37.11 -17.21 -0.57
N SER A 197 36.22 -17.08 -1.53
CA SER A 197 35.69 -15.78 -1.91
C SER A 197 34.23 -15.68 -1.49
N SER A 198 33.88 -14.57 -0.86
CA SER A 198 32.57 -14.48 -0.23
C SER A 198 31.98 -13.06 -0.35
N GLY A 199 30.66 -12.98 -0.46
CA GLY A 199 29.94 -11.74 -0.55
C GLY A 199 30.17 -11.00 -1.88
N GLY A 200 29.47 -11.42 -2.95
CA GLY A 200 29.63 -10.81 -4.26
C GLY A 200 29.36 -9.31 -4.25
N ALA A 201 28.42 -8.83 -3.46
CA ALA A 201 28.19 -7.43 -3.21
C ALA A 201 28.71 -6.99 -1.83
N ILE A 202 28.31 -7.67 -0.76
CA ILE A 202 28.65 -7.32 0.62
C ILE A 202 29.26 -8.50 1.33
N TYR A 203 30.40 -8.27 1.96
CA TYR A 203 31.03 -9.16 2.92
C TYR A 203 31.00 -8.52 4.29
N MET A 204 30.53 -9.27 5.30
CA MET A 204 30.50 -8.79 6.67
C MET A 204 30.95 -9.89 7.61
N GLN A 205 32.03 -9.64 8.31
CA GLN A 205 32.63 -10.55 9.27
C GLN A 205 32.90 -9.83 10.58
N GLY A 206 32.78 -10.52 11.69
CA GLY A 206 33.14 -10.04 13.02
C GLY A 206 32.09 -10.36 14.07
N VAL A 207 32.56 -10.48 15.31
CA VAL A 207 31.70 -10.77 16.48
C VAL A 207 30.79 -9.55 16.73
N ASN A 208 29.50 -9.75 16.93
CA ASN A 208 28.49 -8.71 17.15
C ASN A 208 28.34 -7.73 15.99
N SER A 209 28.67 -8.13 14.77
CA SER A 209 28.46 -7.32 13.57
C SER A 209 27.10 -7.62 12.97
N PHE A 210 26.38 -6.59 12.46
CA PHE A 210 25.06 -6.77 11.87
C PHE A 210 24.77 -5.80 10.74
N LEU A 211 23.87 -6.23 9.85
CA LEU A 211 23.43 -5.54 8.66
C LEU A 211 21.96 -5.11 8.82
N THR A 212 21.68 -3.87 8.54
CA THR A 212 20.29 -3.38 8.39
C THR A 212 20.07 -2.91 6.97
N ILE A 213 19.16 -3.55 6.27
CA ILE A 213 18.70 -3.18 4.93
C ILE A 213 17.30 -2.58 5.03
N CYS A 214 17.15 -1.38 4.50
CA CYS A 214 15.88 -0.67 4.48
C CYS A 214 15.26 -0.67 3.06
N ASN A 215 14.13 -0.07 2.96
CA ASN A 215 13.23 0.02 1.82
C ASN A 215 13.89 0.16 0.44
N GLY A 216 13.45 -0.66 -0.52
CA GLY A 216 13.85 -0.54 -1.93
C GLY A 216 15.25 -1.05 -2.25
N ALA A 217 15.86 -1.83 -1.36
CA ALA A 217 17.16 -2.42 -1.64
C ALA A 217 17.04 -3.56 -2.65
N ILE A 218 17.88 -3.53 -3.68
CA ILE A 218 17.88 -4.48 -4.79
C ILE A 218 19.28 -5.10 -4.95
N PHE A 219 19.34 -6.44 -4.89
CA PHE A 219 20.56 -7.21 -5.12
C PHE A 219 20.36 -8.11 -6.35
N THR A 220 21.02 -7.74 -7.46
CA THR A 220 20.85 -8.49 -8.72
C THR A 220 22.17 -8.86 -9.37
N ASN A 221 22.22 -10.12 -9.85
CA ASN A 221 23.36 -10.59 -10.68
C ASN A 221 24.74 -10.40 -10.01
N ASN A 222 24.82 -10.45 -8.68
CA ASN A 222 26.09 -10.41 -7.98
C ASN A 222 26.68 -11.83 -7.94
N TYR A 223 28.01 -11.95 -7.81
CA TYR A 223 28.69 -13.22 -7.87
C TYR A 223 29.79 -13.37 -6.84
N SER A 224 29.92 -14.56 -6.27
CA SER A 224 31.05 -14.98 -5.47
C SER A 224 31.54 -16.36 -5.88
N SER A 225 32.84 -16.60 -5.89
CA SER A 225 33.36 -17.93 -6.26
C SER A 225 32.94 -19.02 -5.29
N THR A 226 32.60 -18.68 -4.01
CA THR A 226 32.34 -19.71 -3.00
C THR A 226 31.04 -19.51 -2.26
N TYR A 227 30.83 -18.38 -1.54
CA TYR A 227 29.70 -18.19 -0.65
C TYR A 227 29.07 -16.81 -0.76
N GLY A 228 27.73 -16.73 -0.66
CA GLY A 228 27.00 -15.46 -0.65
C GLY A 228 27.12 -14.71 -1.98
N GLY A 229 26.37 -15.14 -2.98
CA GLY A 229 26.40 -14.48 -4.30
C GLY A 229 26.15 -12.99 -4.19
N ALA A 230 25.21 -12.56 -3.31
CA ALA A 230 25.05 -11.17 -2.95
C ALA A 230 25.75 -10.84 -1.61
N ILE A 231 25.36 -11.53 -0.54
CA ILE A 231 25.77 -11.17 0.82
C ILE A 231 26.36 -12.37 1.54
N TYR A 232 27.48 -12.17 2.23
CA TYR A 232 28.04 -13.09 3.20
C TYR A 232 28.00 -12.47 4.59
N LEU A 233 27.46 -13.19 5.55
CA LEU A 233 27.39 -12.79 6.96
C LEU A 233 28.10 -13.82 7.81
N GLN A 234 29.12 -13.41 8.54
CA GLN A 234 29.78 -14.22 9.53
C GLN A 234 29.67 -13.54 10.90
N GLY A 235 29.03 -14.18 11.88
CA GLY A 235 28.88 -13.61 13.21
C GLY A 235 28.72 -14.71 14.25
N ILE A 236 29.12 -14.46 15.46
CA ILE A 236 29.04 -15.42 16.58
C ILE A 236 28.42 -14.71 17.77
N THR A 237 27.13 -14.36 17.73
CA THR A 237 26.37 -14.10 18.97
C THR A 237 24.86 -14.04 18.75
N THR A 238 24.14 -14.29 19.84
CA THR A 238 22.67 -14.35 19.88
C THR A 238 22.00 -12.99 20.05
N ASP A 239 22.76 -11.91 20.27
CA ASP A 239 22.19 -10.63 20.70
C ASP A 239 22.01 -9.59 19.58
N ASN A 240 22.62 -9.82 18.39
CA ASN A 240 22.53 -8.90 17.26
C ASN A 240 21.81 -9.56 16.07
N SER A 241 20.84 -8.82 15.54
CA SER A 241 19.98 -9.29 14.46
C SER A 241 20.22 -8.46 13.19
N SER A 242 20.58 -9.12 12.08
CA SER A 242 20.52 -8.48 10.77
C SER A 242 19.07 -8.32 10.30
N ARG A 243 18.72 -7.16 9.80
CA ARG A 243 17.34 -6.75 9.50
C ARG A 243 17.18 -6.44 8.02
N PHE A 244 16.11 -6.95 7.42
CA PHE A 244 15.71 -6.72 6.04
C PHE A 244 14.28 -6.19 6.05
N LEU A 245 14.13 -4.87 5.83
CA LEU A 245 12.91 -4.15 6.14
C LEU A 245 12.29 -3.52 4.86
N ALA A 246 11.11 -3.95 4.50
CA ALA A 246 10.34 -3.47 3.35
C ALA A 246 9.07 -2.73 3.81
N PHE A 247 9.17 -1.43 4.14
CA PHE A 247 8.03 -0.66 4.66
C PHE A 247 7.37 0.26 3.64
N THR A 248 8.16 0.89 2.78
CA THR A 248 7.66 1.79 1.73
C THR A 248 7.93 1.26 0.32
N HIS A 249 9.01 0.49 0.15
CA HIS A 249 9.40 -0.17 -1.10
C HIS A 249 9.85 -1.59 -0.78
N ASP A 250 9.76 -2.46 -1.78
CA ASP A 250 10.06 -3.87 -1.65
C ASP A 250 11.58 -4.10 -1.61
N VAL A 251 12.02 -5.21 -0.99
CA VAL A 251 13.43 -5.66 -0.99
C VAL A 251 13.53 -6.89 -1.89
N LEU A 252 14.52 -6.92 -2.81
CA LEU A 252 14.63 -7.95 -3.83
C LEU A 252 16.04 -8.55 -3.90
N PHE A 253 16.12 -9.89 -3.95
CA PHE A 253 17.30 -10.66 -4.32
C PHE A 253 17.01 -11.50 -5.55
N SER A 254 17.81 -11.34 -6.64
CA SER A 254 17.52 -12.02 -7.90
C SER A 254 18.75 -12.21 -8.78
N GLY A 255 19.04 -13.45 -9.15
CA GLY A 255 20.14 -13.80 -10.06
C GLY A 255 21.52 -13.74 -9.42
N ASN A 256 21.62 -13.71 -8.07
CA ASN A 256 22.88 -13.74 -7.37
C ASN A 256 23.43 -15.15 -7.32
N MET A 257 24.69 -15.37 -7.69
CA MET A 257 25.23 -16.70 -7.94
C MET A 257 26.53 -16.98 -7.23
N THR A 258 26.78 -18.28 -7.00
CA THR A 258 28.08 -18.78 -6.51
C THR A 258 28.58 -19.93 -7.39
N GLY A 259 29.91 -20.12 -7.42
CA GLY A 259 30.53 -21.22 -8.13
C GLY A 259 30.32 -21.20 -9.63
N GLY A 260 30.37 -22.40 -10.27
CA GLY A 260 30.26 -22.49 -11.73
C GLY A 260 31.53 -22.05 -12.47
N THR A 261 31.37 -21.79 -13.78
CA THR A 261 32.46 -21.27 -14.62
C THR A 261 32.28 -19.78 -14.78
N PHE A 262 33.12 -19.00 -14.16
CA PHE A 262 33.14 -17.53 -14.22
C PHE A 262 33.92 -17.05 -15.43
N THR A 263 33.40 -16.02 -16.10
CA THR A 263 34.09 -15.35 -17.21
C THR A 263 33.87 -13.85 -17.10
N GLN A 264 34.95 -13.09 -16.88
CA GLN A 264 34.94 -11.65 -16.91
C GLN A 264 35.02 -11.11 -18.35
N HIS A 265 34.29 -10.06 -18.65
CA HIS A 265 34.27 -9.39 -19.95
C HIS A 265 35.05 -8.06 -19.87
N ASN A 266 35.49 -7.57 -21.06
CA ASN A 266 36.30 -6.34 -21.14
C ASN A 266 35.53 -5.06 -20.74
N ASP A 267 34.21 -5.12 -20.62
CA ASP A 267 33.34 -4.01 -20.19
C ASP A 267 33.09 -3.98 -18.69
N GLY A 268 33.78 -4.82 -17.91
CA GLY A 268 33.58 -4.95 -16.49
C GLY A 268 32.44 -5.89 -16.05
N SER A 269 31.61 -6.33 -17.00
CA SER A 269 30.57 -7.32 -16.73
C SER A 269 31.17 -8.74 -16.64
N PHE A 270 30.36 -9.70 -16.21
CA PHE A 270 30.75 -11.12 -16.19
C PHE A 270 29.60 -12.03 -16.60
N SER A 271 29.91 -13.26 -16.88
CA SER A 271 28.96 -14.35 -17.05
C SER A 271 29.33 -15.58 -16.24
N VAL A 272 28.34 -16.31 -15.78
CA VAL A 272 28.51 -17.55 -14.97
C VAL A 272 27.75 -18.67 -15.66
N VAL A 273 28.46 -19.79 -15.92
CA VAL A 273 27.82 -21.00 -16.49
C VAL A 273 27.77 -22.05 -15.40
N ASN A 274 26.59 -22.66 -15.19
CA ASN A 274 26.34 -23.66 -14.15
C ASN A 274 26.61 -23.17 -12.71
N GLY A 275 26.51 -21.90 -12.46
CA GLY A 275 26.53 -21.36 -11.11
C GLY A 275 25.29 -21.78 -10.32
N VAL A 276 25.36 -21.74 -9.01
CA VAL A 276 24.24 -21.97 -8.08
C VAL A 276 23.80 -20.66 -7.52
N ALA A 277 22.50 -20.38 -7.56
CA ALA A 277 21.96 -19.17 -6.96
C ALA A 277 22.18 -19.16 -5.44
N ASN A 278 22.50 -17.98 -4.92
CA ASN A 278 22.68 -17.77 -3.49
C ASN A 278 22.54 -16.27 -3.16
N ALA A 279 21.44 -15.88 -2.50
CA ALA A 279 21.26 -14.51 -2.06
C ALA A 279 22.17 -14.19 -0.88
N ILE A 280 22.04 -14.95 0.19
CA ILE A 280 22.72 -14.73 1.45
C ILE A 280 23.34 -16.05 1.91
N HIS A 281 24.62 -16.03 2.27
CA HIS A 281 25.25 -17.12 2.99
C HIS A 281 25.56 -16.68 4.42
N VAL A 282 25.15 -17.50 5.37
CA VAL A 282 25.34 -17.24 6.80
C VAL A 282 26.30 -18.27 7.37
N ASP A 283 27.38 -17.79 8.00
CA ASP A 283 28.36 -18.61 8.70
C ASP A 283 28.33 -18.24 10.19
N GLY A 284 28.24 -19.26 11.06
CA GLY A 284 28.10 -19.07 12.51
C GLY A 284 26.65 -18.86 12.96
N THR A 285 26.48 -18.40 14.21
CA THR A 285 25.17 -18.11 14.77
C THR A 285 24.72 -16.74 14.38
N ASN A 286 23.56 -16.63 13.75
CA ASN A 286 22.98 -15.38 13.29
C ASN A 286 21.48 -15.37 13.45
N HIS A 287 20.92 -14.18 13.64
CA HIS A 287 19.50 -13.94 13.63
C HIS A 287 19.14 -13.01 12.48
N LEU A 288 18.35 -13.49 11.53
CA LEU A 288 17.83 -12.70 10.41
C LEU A 288 16.37 -12.35 10.66
N GLN A 289 16.06 -11.07 10.59
CA GLN A 289 14.69 -10.52 10.71
C GLN A 289 14.25 -10.01 9.35
N LEU A 290 13.27 -10.67 8.75
CA LEU A 290 12.71 -10.35 7.45
C LEU A 290 11.30 -9.78 7.67
N ALA A 291 11.12 -8.46 7.51
CA ALA A 291 9.85 -7.82 7.84
C ALA A 291 9.37 -6.89 6.73
N ALA A 292 8.11 -7.04 6.35
CA ALA A 292 7.46 -6.21 5.35
C ALA A 292 6.17 -5.58 5.88
N ALA A 293 5.90 -4.33 5.53
CA ALA A 293 4.61 -3.69 5.81
C ALA A 293 3.50 -4.23 4.91
N GLN A 294 2.26 -3.99 5.27
CA GLN A 294 1.11 -4.40 4.48
C GLN A 294 1.22 -3.94 3.01
N GLY A 295 1.14 -4.88 2.07
CA GLY A 295 1.26 -4.62 0.64
C GLY A 295 2.70 -4.40 0.16
N LYS A 296 3.69 -4.76 0.98
CA LYS A 296 5.10 -4.78 0.66
C LYS A 296 5.67 -6.17 0.80
N GLU A 297 6.83 -6.42 0.12
CA GLU A 297 7.46 -7.72 0.14
C GLU A 297 8.98 -7.67 0.36
N VAL A 298 9.49 -8.70 1.05
CA VAL A 298 10.90 -9.10 1.01
C VAL A 298 10.97 -10.36 0.16
N ARG A 299 11.52 -10.25 -1.05
CA ARG A 299 11.51 -11.33 -2.05
C ARG A 299 12.90 -11.90 -2.29
N PHE A 300 12.99 -13.21 -2.15
CA PHE A 300 14.15 -14.01 -2.49
C PHE A 300 13.85 -14.89 -3.70
N ASN A 301 14.37 -14.53 -4.88
CA ASN A 301 14.43 -15.46 -6.02
C ASN A 301 15.64 -16.38 -5.92
N ASP A 302 16.60 -16.04 -5.08
CA ASP A 302 17.80 -16.81 -4.78
C ASP A 302 17.73 -17.32 -3.33
N PRO A 303 18.26 -18.51 -3.01
CA PRO A 303 18.13 -19.08 -1.67
C PRO A 303 19.01 -18.40 -0.61
N ILE A 304 18.61 -18.56 0.65
CA ILE A 304 19.45 -18.32 1.83
C ILE A 304 20.10 -19.65 2.21
N THR A 305 21.42 -19.65 2.43
CA THR A 305 22.15 -20.85 2.84
C THR A 305 22.99 -20.62 4.09
N SER A 306 23.33 -21.68 4.80
CA SER A 306 24.28 -21.63 5.92
C SER A 306 25.35 -22.68 5.77
N ALA A 307 26.51 -22.48 6.45
CA ALA A 307 27.61 -23.41 6.42
C ALA A 307 27.21 -24.78 7.00
N ALA A 308 27.27 -25.80 6.16
CA ALA A 308 26.81 -27.15 6.50
C ALA A 308 27.79 -27.95 7.36
N TYR A 309 29.05 -27.49 7.59
CA TYR A 309 30.13 -28.42 7.83
C TYR A 309 30.92 -28.28 9.14
N PHE A 310 30.88 -27.18 9.89
CA PHE A 310 31.93 -26.99 10.88
C PHE A 310 31.58 -26.93 12.36
N SER A 311 30.31 -26.83 12.77
CA SER A 311 30.01 -26.83 14.21
C SER A 311 28.59 -27.34 14.51
N SER A 312 28.45 -28.09 15.61
CA SER A 312 27.15 -28.50 16.16
C SER A 312 26.40 -27.37 16.87
N THR A 313 26.99 -26.17 16.94
CA THR A 313 26.48 -25.05 17.73
C THR A 313 26.02 -23.87 16.86
N GLU A 314 26.15 -23.96 15.53
CA GLU A 314 25.77 -22.88 14.64
C GLU A 314 24.27 -22.95 14.25
N ASN A 315 23.53 -21.92 14.57
CA ASN A 315 22.10 -21.84 14.29
C ASN A 315 21.77 -20.53 13.57
N VAL A 316 20.96 -20.62 12.52
CA VAL A 316 20.36 -19.45 11.85
C VAL A 316 18.90 -19.33 12.31
N THR A 317 18.60 -18.26 13.03
CA THR A 317 17.21 -17.96 13.39
C THR A 317 16.62 -17.00 12.39
N LEU A 318 15.48 -17.38 11.81
CA LEU A 318 14.70 -16.52 10.92
C LEU A 318 13.42 -16.05 11.64
N SER A 319 13.30 -14.75 11.85
CA SER A 319 12.04 -14.12 12.26
C SER A 319 11.36 -13.50 11.04
N LEU A 320 10.21 -14.05 10.67
CA LEU A 320 9.44 -13.60 9.51
C LEU A 320 8.32 -12.66 9.95
N ASN A 321 8.30 -11.48 9.36
CA ASN A 321 7.36 -10.40 9.70
C ASN A 321 7.40 -9.96 11.17
N GLN A 322 8.60 -10.04 11.75
CA GLN A 322 8.93 -9.42 13.05
C GLN A 322 10.33 -8.83 12.95
N TYR A 323 10.53 -7.65 13.54
CA TYR A 323 11.82 -7.03 13.74
C TYR A 323 11.90 -6.37 15.11
N THR A 324 13.10 -6.23 15.61
CA THR A 324 13.40 -5.50 16.86
C THR A 324 14.03 -4.16 16.48
N ASP A 325 13.50 -3.08 17.01
CA ASP A 325 14.05 -1.74 16.77
C ASP A 325 15.31 -1.49 17.61
N ASP A 326 15.92 -0.29 17.46
CA ASP A 326 17.14 0.07 18.17
C ASP A 326 16.90 0.32 19.68
N ASP A 327 15.65 0.47 20.10
CA ASP A 327 15.26 0.56 21.52
C ASP A 327 15.00 -0.86 22.12
N GLY A 328 15.19 -1.92 21.34
CA GLY A 328 14.99 -3.33 21.76
C GLY A 328 13.52 -3.76 21.79
N ILE A 329 12.62 -3.01 21.15
CA ILE A 329 11.19 -3.34 21.10
C ILE A 329 10.90 -4.15 19.84
N SER A 330 10.26 -5.31 20.01
CA SER A 330 9.82 -6.15 18.90
C SER A 330 8.51 -5.65 18.28
N HIS A 331 8.48 -5.58 16.96
CA HIS A 331 7.34 -5.15 16.15
C HIS A 331 6.95 -6.25 15.17
N THR A 332 5.66 -6.59 15.12
CA THR A 332 5.11 -7.50 14.12
C THR A 332 4.54 -6.72 12.93
N THR A 333 4.70 -7.25 11.72
CA THR A 333 4.27 -6.64 10.46
C THR A 333 3.34 -7.56 9.67
N ASP A 334 2.52 -6.97 8.76
CA ASP A 334 1.48 -7.67 8.01
C ASP A 334 1.80 -7.81 6.50
N GLY A 335 3.08 -7.68 6.12
CA GLY A 335 3.50 -7.81 4.73
C GLY A 335 3.85 -9.24 4.33
N THR A 336 4.60 -9.40 3.24
CA THR A 336 4.87 -10.70 2.66
C THR A 336 6.37 -10.98 2.56
N VAL A 337 6.79 -12.18 2.99
CA VAL A 337 8.12 -12.72 2.71
C VAL A 337 7.96 -13.82 1.68
N ILE A 338 8.71 -13.76 0.58
CA ILE A 338 8.56 -14.67 -0.57
C ILE A 338 9.89 -15.37 -0.86
N PHE A 339 9.86 -16.68 -1.01
CA PHE A 339 10.92 -17.46 -1.63
C PHE A 339 10.39 -18.07 -2.92
N SER A 340 11.05 -17.74 -4.05
CA SER A 340 10.59 -18.15 -5.39
C SER A 340 11.68 -18.85 -6.18
N GLY A 341 11.37 -20.02 -6.71
CA GLY A 341 12.25 -20.74 -7.63
C GLY A 341 12.01 -20.43 -9.11
N GLU A 342 11.23 -19.40 -9.45
CA GLU A 342 10.78 -19.11 -10.82
C GLU A 342 11.94 -19.01 -11.82
N LEU A 343 13.06 -18.42 -11.45
CA LEU A 343 14.23 -18.25 -12.32
C LEU A 343 15.00 -19.53 -12.60
N TYR A 344 14.83 -20.58 -11.79
CA TYR A 344 15.67 -21.77 -11.80
C TYR A 344 14.86 -23.05 -12.06
N GLN A 345 14.03 -23.01 -13.12
CA GLN A 345 13.21 -24.16 -13.49
C GLN A 345 14.02 -25.19 -14.31
N GLY A 346 13.83 -26.47 -14.04
CA GLY A 346 14.51 -27.59 -14.69
C GLY A 346 15.10 -28.58 -13.70
N ASP A 347 15.66 -29.69 -14.23
CA ASP A 347 16.15 -30.83 -13.44
C ASP A 347 17.68 -30.89 -13.35
N ASP A 348 18.40 -29.94 -13.96
CA ASP A 348 19.85 -29.85 -13.84
C ASP A 348 20.28 -29.59 -12.40
N ALA A 349 21.32 -30.23 -11.92
CA ALA A 349 21.72 -30.19 -10.51
C ALA A 349 21.96 -28.78 -9.97
N HIS A 350 22.50 -27.85 -10.78
CA HIS A 350 22.73 -26.48 -10.40
C HIS A 350 21.42 -25.68 -10.28
N LEU A 351 20.40 -25.95 -11.12
CA LEU A 351 19.08 -25.33 -11.05
C LEU A 351 18.30 -25.87 -9.85
N VAL A 352 18.38 -27.16 -9.56
CA VAL A 352 17.78 -27.74 -8.35
C VAL A 352 18.40 -27.15 -7.10
N ALA A 353 19.73 -27.04 -7.02
CA ALA A 353 20.44 -26.43 -5.91
C ALA A 353 20.08 -24.94 -5.75
N SER A 354 19.81 -24.23 -6.83
CA SER A 354 19.42 -22.81 -6.85
C SER A 354 18.04 -22.51 -6.27
N ARG A 355 17.23 -23.54 -5.98
CA ARG A 355 15.92 -23.42 -5.33
C ARG A 355 15.95 -23.83 -3.85
N TYR A 356 17.13 -24.13 -3.33
CA TYR A 356 17.28 -24.78 -2.04
C TYR A 356 17.79 -23.80 -0.98
N SER A 357 16.89 -23.32 -0.12
CA SER A 357 17.25 -22.55 1.08
C SER A 357 17.64 -23.52 2.20
N ASP A 358 18.91 -23.96 2.21
CA ASP A 358 19.43 -24.90 3.20
C ASP A 358 20.12 -24.18 4.35
N PHE A 359 19.46 -24.15 5.48
CA PHE A 359 20.02 -23.58 6.71
C PHE A 359 19.62 -24.41 7.94
N LYS A 360 20.41 -24.28 8.99
CA LYS A 360 20.15 -24.91 10.29
C LYS A 360 19.57 -23.86 11.22
N GLY A 361 18.57 -24.25 12.01
CA GLY A 361 18.03 -23.42 13.07
C GLY A 361 16.53 -23.24 13.00
N GLN A 362 16.06 -22.15 13.61
CA GLN A 362 14.65 -21.94 13.87
C GLN A 362 14.09 -20.91 12.91
N THR A 363 12.94 -21.18 12.34
CA THR A 363 12.14 -20.22 11.58
C THR A 363 10.82 -19.98 12.29
N THR A 364 10.47 -18.73 12.53
CA THR A 364 9.19 -18.36 13.14
C THR A 364 8.45 -17.32 12.28
N LEU A 365 7.21 -17.62 11.92
CA LEU A 365 6.31 -16.66 11.29
C LEU A 365 5.45 -16.00 12.38
N TYR A 366 5.64 -14.71 12.58
CA TYR A 366 4.97 -13.93 13.62
C TYR A 366 3.72 -13.17 13.13
N GLY A 367 3.56 -13.00 11.83
CA GLY A 367 2.45 -12.28 11.21
C GLY A 367 2.57 -12.23 9.69
N GLY A 368 1.69 -11.50 9.02
CA GLY A 368 1.72 -11.32 7.57
C GLY A 368 1.66 -12.63 6.80
N SER A 369 2.49 -12.77 5.74
CA SER A 369 2.49 -13.98 4.91
C SER A 369 3.91 -14.48 4.62
N LEU A 370 4.08 -15.80 4.62
CA LEU A 370 5.21 -16.50 4.01
C LEU A 370 4.70 -17.24 2.78
N ILE A 371 5.32 -16.97 1.62
CA ILE A 371 5.00 -17.64 0.35
C ILE A 371 6.21 -18.44 -0.13
N LEU A 372 6.01 -19.72 -0.39
CA LEU A 372 6.96 -20.60 -1.03
C LEU A 372 6.40 -21.03 -2.38
N GLU A 373 7.09 -20.69 -3.48
CA GLU A 373 6.55 -20.92 -4.82
C GLU A 373 7.61 -21.45 -5.82
N HIS A 374 7.15 -22.13 -6.86
CA HIS A 374 8.00 -22.61 -7.97
C HIS A 374 9.12 -23.60 -7.56
N ASN A 375 8.74 -24.70 -6.90
CA ASN A 375 9.64 -25.78 -6.48
C ASN A 375 10.74 -25.36 -5.48
N VAL A 376 10.49 -24.37 -4.65
CA VAL A 376 11.40 -24.02 -3.56
C VAL A 376 11.49 -25.15 -2.55
N VAL A 377 12.68 -25.44 -2.10
CA VAL A 377 12.94 -26.30 -0.94
C VAL A 377 13.43 -25.42 0.21
N PHE A 378 12.65 -25.37 1.28
CA PHE A 378 12.88 -24.50 2.42
C PHE A 378 13.23 -25.31 3.67
N GLY A 379 14.39 -25.05 4.27
CA GLY A 379 14.90 -25.74 5.43
C GLY A 379 15.84 -26.90 5.08
N ASN A 380 16.16 -27.76 6.05
CA ASN A 380 17.20 -28.77 5.91
C ASN A 380 16.65 -30.14 5.56
N ALA A 381 17.03 -30.72 4.41
CA ALA A 381 16.60 -32.05 3.95
C ALA A 381 16.98 -33.20 4.88
N GLY A 382 18.03 -33.08 5.67
CA GLY A 382 18.43 -34.08 6.66
C GLY A 382 17.53 -34.12 7.89
N LEU A 383 16.53 -33.24 8.01
CA LEU A 383 15.63 -33.09 9.16
C LEU A 383 16.40 -33.14 10.49
N ARG A 384 17.44 -32.33 10.59
CA ARG A 384 18.30 -32.29 11.77
C ARG A 384 17.51 -31.84 12.99
N ASP A 385 17.84 -32.34 14.17
CA ASP A 385 17.12 -32.10 15.42
C ASP A 385 17.12 -30.59 15.85
N ASP A 386 18.06 -29.81 15.33
CA ASP A 386 18.21 -28.37 15.56
C ASP A 386 17.39 -27.48 14.58
N THR A 387 16.65 -28.10 13.66
CA THR A 387 15.79 -27.35 12.73
C THR A 387 14.33 -27.29 13.18
N SER A 388 13.71 -26.12 13.16
CA SER A 388 12.28 -26.01 13.45
C SER A 388 11.61 -24.92 12.62
N MET A 389 10.33 -25.12 12.37
CA MET A 389 9.46 -24.09 11.84
C MET A 389 8.23 -23.93 12.71
N THR A 390 8.01 -22.72 13.21
CA THR A 390 6.87 -22.38 14.07
C THR A 390 6.04 -21.30 13.41
N LEU A 391 4.75 -21.51 13.35
CA LEU A 391 3.78 -20.51 12.90
C LEU A 391 3.03 -19.99 14.13
N GLU A 392 3.29 -18.75 14.50
CA GLU A 392 2.56 -18.11 15.61
C GLU A 392 1.29 -17.43 15.11
N HIS A 393 1.42 -16.62 14.06
CA HIS A 393 0.32 -15.93 13.40
C HIS A 393 0.61 -15.81 11.91
N GLY A 394 -0.39 -15.42 11.12
CA GLY A 394 -0.23 -15.10 9.70
C GLY A 394 -0.57 -16.25 8.76
N THR A 395 -0.14 -16.12 7.52
CA THR A 395 -0.48 -17.05 6.42
C THR A 395 0.76 -17.77 5.91
N LEU A 396 0.71 -19.09 5.83
CA LEU A 396 1.67 -19.91 5.11
C LEU A 396 1.06 -20.35 3.77
N GLU A 397 1.65 -19.89 2.67
CA GLU A 397 1.28 -20.31 1.31
C GLU A 397 2.40 -21.17 0.71
N ILE A 398 2.07 -22.38 0.30
CA ILE A 398 3.01 -23.33 -0.34
C ILE A 398 2.42 -23.72 -1.69
N THR A 399 3.12 -23.43 -2.78
CA THR A 399 2.61 -23.63 -4.15
C THR A 399 3.67 -24.17 -5.09
N GLY A 400 3.26 -24.63 -6.27
CA GLY A 400 4.15 -24.95 -7.36
C GLY A 400 5.18 -26.03 -7.06
N GLY A 401 4.85 -27.06 -6.25
CA GLY A 401 5.76 -28.14 -5.90
C GLY A 401 6.76 -27.79 -4.78
N SER A 402 6.54 -26.71 -4.06
CA SER A 402 7.44 -26.27 -2.99
C SER A 402 7.34 -27.15 -1.74
N VAL A 403 8.44 -27.23 -0.99
CA VAL A 403 8.62 -28.17 0.12
C VAL A 403 9.21 -27.46 1.33
N ILE A 404 8.68 -27.74 2.52
CA ILE A 404 9.29 -27.39 3.82
C ILE A 404 9.94 -28.63 4.39
N ASN A 405 11.19 -28.52 4.85
CA ASN A 405 11.90 -29.54 5.58
C ASN A 405 12.32 -29.05 6.98
N ALA A 406 11.86 -29.70 8.05
CA ALA A 406 12.22 -29.36 9.41
C ALA A 406 12.19 -30.58 10.34
N ALA A 407 12.96 -30.57 11.41
CA ALA A 407 12.80 -31.62 12.44
C ALA A 407 11.48 -31.44 13.20
N SER A 408 11.07 -30.18 13.41
CA SER A 408 9.80 -29.87 14.05
C SER A 408 9.05 -28.83 13.24
N PHE A 409 7.79 -29.10 12.95
CA PHE A 409 6.84 -28.12 12.37
C PHE A 409 5.66 -27.96 13.33
N SER A 410 5.34 -26.72 13.72
CA SER A 410 4.28 -26.47 14.70
C SER A 410 3.46 -25.21 14.42
N ILE A 411 2.19 -25.26 14.80
CA ILE A 411 1.28 -24.12 14.86
C ILE A 411 0.94 -23.84 16.32
N THR A 412 1.15 -22.61 16.79
CA THR A 412 0.93 -22.26 18.20
C THR A 412 -0.39 -21.55 18.45
N ASN A 413 -1.01 -20.97 17.40
CA ASN A 413 -2.30 -20.29 17.49
C ASN A 413 -3.25 -20.74 16.38
N ASN A 414 -4.52 -20.80 16.68
CA ASN A 414 -5.58 -21.27 15.77
C ASN A 414 -6.00 -20.27 14.68
N ASP A 415 -5.44 -19.08 14.65
CA ASP A 415 -5.64 -18.06 13.60
C ASP A 415 -4.63 -18.15 12.45
N VAL A 416 -3.66 -19.06 12.55
CA VAL A 416 -2.71 -19.33 11.47
C VAL A 416 -3.45 -19.88 10.25
N VAL A 417 -3.20 -19.27 9.10
CA VAL A 417 -3.81 -19.64 7.82
C VAL A 417 -2.87 -20.56 7.03
N LEU A 418 -3.32 -21.75 6.69
CA LEU A 418 -2.66 -22.64 5.73
C LEU A 418 -3.34 -22.47 4.37
N ARG A 419 -2.56 -22.07 3.37
CA ARG A 419 -2.99 -21.83 1.98
C ARG A 419 -2.15 -22.69 1.03
N PRO A 420 -2.38 -24.00 0.93
CA PRO A 420 -1.66 -24.85 0.00
C PRO A 420 -2.18 -24.63 -1.43
N GLY A 421 -1.25 -24.62 -2.41
CA GLY A 421 -1.55 -24.86 -3.80
C GLY A 421 -1.56 -26.34 -4.13
N THR A 422 -1.51 -26.67 -5.42
CA THR A 422 -1.26 -28.06 -5.84
C THR A 422 0.17 -28.47 -5.55
N SER A 423 0.39 -29.71 -5.08
CA SER A 423 1.72 -30.25 -4.77
C SER A 423 2.49 -29.46 -3.71
N ALA A 424 1.83 -29.13 -2.62
CA ALA A 424 2.45 -28.53 -1.42
C ALA A 424 2.89 -29.61 -0.45
N PHE A 425 4.15 -29.55 0.08
CA PHE A 425 4.72 -30.59 0.91
C PHE A 425 5.36 -30.05 2.20
N ILE A 426 5.18 -30.79 3.29
CA ILE A 426 5.92 -30.63 4.55
C ILE A 426 6.54 -31.97 4.94
N ASN A 427 7.87 -32.03 5.03
CA ASN A 427 8.60 -33.17 5.56
C ASN A 427 9.14 -32.78 6.93
N ALA A 428 8.78 -33.55 7.95
CA ALA A 428 9.23 -33.29 9.31
C ALA A 428 9.45 -34.58 10.10
N LYS A 429 10.21 -34.54 11.22
CA LYS A 429 10.21 -35.61 12.21
C LYS A 429 8.94 -35.51 13.05
N ASN A 430 8.65 -34.34 13.57
CA ASN A 430 7.46 -34.08 14.39
C ASN A 430 6.63 -32.94 13.81
N VAL A 431 5.31 -33.16 13.76
CA VAL A 431 4.32 -32.16 13.35
C VAL A 431 3.33 -31.98 14.48
N ASP A 432 3.14 -30.72 14.90
CA ASP A 432 2.17 -30.36 15.94
C ASP A 432 1.17 -29.30 15.41
N LEU A 433 -0.04 -29.75 15.07
CA LEU A 433 -1.18 -28.94 14.69
C LEU A 433 -2.30 -29.04 15.75
N SER A 434 -1.94 -29.32 17.02
CA SER A 434 -2.89 -29.55 18.12
C SER A 434 -3.75 -28.32 18.48
N ARG A 435 -3.33 -27.13 18.07
CA ARG A 435 -4.08 -25.88 18.31
C ARG A 435 -5.21 -25.63 17.31
N GLY A 436 -5.24 -26.40 16.21
CA GLY A 436 -6.08 -26.10 15.07
C GLY A 436 -5.45 -25.06 14.15
N PHE A 437 -6.13 -24.75 13.06
CA PHE A 437 -5.66 -23.80 12.06
C PHE A 437 -6.82 -23.31 11.21
N VAL A 438 -6.58 -22.28 10.42
CA VAL A 438 -7.47 -21.81 9.36
C VAL A 438 -7.03 -22.40 8.02
N PHE A 439 -7.95 -22.95 7.27
CA PHE A 439 -7.68 -23.50 5.94
C PHE A 439 -8.25 -22.57 4.86
N ASP A 440 -7.39 -22.13 3.95
CA ASP A 440 -7.77 -21.39 2.76
C ASP A 440 -7.54 -22.24 1.51
N MET A 441 -8.62 -22.70 0.92
CA MET A 441 -8.58 -23.56 -0.26
C MET A 441 -8.63 -22.77 -1.59
N GLN A 442 -8.64 -21.44 -1.54
CA GLN A 442 -8.77 -20.62 -2.73
C GLN A 442 -7.61 -20.84 -3.71
N LYS A 443 -6.37 -20.90 -3.22
CA LYS A 443 -5.19 -21.09 -4.06
C LYS A 443 -5.20 -22.46 -4.77
N GLN A 444 -5.53 -23.49 -4.02
CA GLN A 444 -5.66 -24.85 -4.54
C GLN A 444 -6.76 -24.93 -5.62
N ALA A 445 -7.88 -24.24 -5.41
CA ALA A 445 -8.95 -24.16 -6.38
C ALA A 445 -8.57 -23.40 -7.66
N GLN A 446 -7.71 -22.38 -7.55
CA GLN A 446 -7.21 -21.63 -8.71
C GLN A 446 -6.21 -22.42 -9.53
N GLU A 447 -5.32 -23.19 -8.88
CA GLU A 447 -4.28 -23.96 -9.57
C GLU A 447 -4.79 -25.31 -10.13
N ALA A 448 -5.76 -25.93 -9.48
CA ALA A 448 -6.34 -27.18 -9.94
C ALA A 448 -7.32 -26.91 -11.09
N ALA A 449 -7.17 -27.56 -12.21
CA ALA A 449 -8.17 -27.54 -13.31
C ALA A 449 -9.54 -28.06 -12.87
N SER A 450 -9.60 -28.80 -11.75
CA SER A 450 -10.83 -29.25 -11.08
C SER A 450 -10.47 -29.54 -9.62
N LEU A 451 -11.32 -29.16 -8.68
CA LEU A 451 -11.16 -29.45 -7.26
C LEU A 451 -11.10 -30.95 -6.94
N ALA A 452 -11.63 -31.80 -7.83
CA ALA A 452 -11.50 -33.26 -7.68
C ALA A 452 -10.04 -33.77 -7.81
N ASN A 453 -9.15 -32.94 -8.35
CA ASN A 453 -7.72 -33.25 -8.49
C ASN A 453 -6.85 -32.49 -7.45
N ALA A 454 -7.46 -31.79 -6.54
CA ALA A 454 -6.77 -31.07 -5.49
C ALA A 454 -6.24 -32.09 -4.44
N THR A 455 -4.96 -32.04 -4.14
CA THR A 455 -4.29 -33.01 -3.26
C THR A 455 -4.17 -32.57 -1.81
N GLY A 456 -4.54 -31.31 -1.50
CA GLY A 456 -4.31 -30.74 -0.19
C GLY A 456 -2.81 -30.54 0.12
N LEU A 457 -2.54 -30.31 1.40
CA LEU A 457 -1.18 -30.23 1.93
C LEU A 457 -0.68 -31.65 2.24
N SER A 458 0.39 -32.12 1.58
CA SER A 458 0.98 -33.41 1.88
C SER A 458 1.98 -33.28 3.03
N ILE A 459 1.76 -34.04 4.11
CA ILE A 459 2.61 -34.04 5.29
C ILE A 459 3.26 -35.42 5.43
N SER A 460 4.60 -35.46 5.49
CA SER A 460 5.38 -36.65 5.77
C SER A 460 6.04 -36.51 7.14
N ALA A 461 5.42 -37.07 8.18
CA ALA A 461 5.98 -37.08 9.52
C ALA A 461 6.62 -38.44 9.82
N THR A 462 7.91 -38.48 10.23
CA THR A 462 8.64 -39.73 10.52
C THR A 462 8.60 -40.11 12.00
N GLY A 463 8.12 -39.23 12.87
CA GLY A 463 7.96 -39.43 14.31
C GLY A 463 6.53 -39.20 14.76
N SER A 464 6.21 -38.05 15.33
CA SER A 464 4.87 -37.74 15.81
C SER A 464 4.14 -36.79 14.86
N PHE A 465 2.83 -37.04 14.63
CA PHE A 465 1.95 -36.09 13.93
C PHE A 465 0.66 -35.91 14.78
N ILE A 466 0.54 -34.75 15.41
CA ILE A 466 -0.54 -34.45 16.34
C ILE A 466 -1.46 -33.42 15.68
N LEU A 467 -2.75 -33.75 15.59
CA LEU A 467 -3.80 -32.90 15.09
C LEU A 467 -4.80 -32.62 16.21
N GLY A 468 -5.37 -31.44 16.25
CA GLY A 468 -6.37 -31.12 17.27
C GLY A 468 -6.94 -29.71 17.14
N GLY A 469 -7.68 -29.25 18.14
CA GLY A 469 -8.35 -27.97 18.10
C GLY A 469 -9.49 -27.93 17.09
N SER A 470 -9.69 -26.83 16.37
CA SER A 470 -10.71 -26.66 15.35
C SER A 470 -10.13 -26.22 14.02
N ILE A 471 -10.78 -26.58 12.93
CA ILE A 471 -10.41 -26.12 11.60
C ILE A 471 -11.33 -24.93 11.24
N GLY A 472 -10.72 -23.74 11.12
CA GLY A 472 -11.38 -22.57 10.58
C GLY A 472 -11.43 -22.61 9.05
N ILE A 473 -12.54 -22.24 8.45
CA ILE A 473 -12.66 -22.14 7.00
C ILE A 473 -12.56 -20.66 6.62
N MET A 474 -11.58 -20.32 5.78
CA MET A 474 -11.44 -18.95 5.29
C MET A 474 -12.48 -18.67 4.20
N ASP A 475 -13.62 -18.15 4.62
CA ASP A 475 -14.76 -17.79 3.78
C ASP A 475 -15.03 -16.27 3.73
N THR A 476 -14.07 -15.44 4.15
CA THR A 476 -14.19 -13.98 4.27
C THR A 476 -13.62 -13.21 3.09
N GLY A 477 -13.39 -13.83 1.95
CA GLY A 477 -12.79 -13.17 0.78
C GLY A 477 -13.70 -12.07 0.18
N THR A 478 -13.10 -11.00 -0.29
CA THR A 478 -13.78 -9.80 -0.81
C THR A 478 -13.44 -9.48 -2.28
N THR A 479 -12.72 -10.35 -2.99
CA THR A 479 -12.24 -10.12 -4.35
C THR A 479 -13.13 -10.77 -5.42
N ALA A 480 -13.01 -10.28 -6.66
CA ALA A 480 -13.79 -10.75 -7.80
C ALA A 480 -13.54 -12.23 -8.19
N ASP A 481 -12.38 -12.78 -7.79
CA ASP A 481 -11.98 -14.16 -8.07
C ASP A 481 -12.30 -15.10 -6.89
N TYR A 482 -13.36 -14.79 -6.17
CA TYR A 482 -13.67 -15.46 -4.93
C TYR A 482 -14.15 -16.90 -5.17
N PHE A 483 -13.41 -17.84 -4.59
CA PHE A 483 -13.64 -19.29 -4.75
C PHE A 483 -15.08 -19.74 -4.40
N TYR A 484 -15.67 -19.12 -3.39
CA TYR A 484 -17.01 -19.47 -2.91
C TYR A 484 -18.14 -18.92 -3.78
N ALA A 485 -17.83 -18.18 -4.84
CA ALA A 485 -18.78 -17.58 -5.76
C ALA A 485 -19.41 -18.57 -6.76
N ASP A 486 -19.19 -19.86 -6.63
CA ASP A 486 -19.70 -20.90 -7.53
C ASP A 486 -21.08 -21.44 -7.07
N ASN A 487 -21.97 -21.71 -8.04
CA ASN A 487 -23.27 -22.34 -7.81
C ASN A 487 -23.18 -23.79 -7.28
N SER A 488 -22.05 -24.42 -7.38
CA SER A 488 -21.80 -25.80 -6.92
C SER A 488 -21.93 -25.97 -5.40
N TRP A 489 -21.94 -24.89 -4.64
CA TRP A 489 -22.17 -24.88 -3.18
C TRP A 489 -23.59 -25.26 -2.77
N ALA A 490 -24.52 -25.34 -3.72
CA ALA A 490 -25.85 -25.93 -3.51
C ALA A 490 -25.83 -27.46 -3.32
N GLN A 491 -24.66 -28.10 -3.54
CA GLN A 491 -24.48 -29.54 -3.41
C GLN A 491 -23.46 -29.87 -2.33
N GLN A 492 -23.53 -31.09 -1.80
CA GLN A 492 -22.50 -31.59 -0.91
C GLN A 492 -21.16 -31.70 -1.65
N ARG A 493 -20.09 -31.24 -1.01
CA ARG A 493 -18.73 -31.24 -1.56
C ARG A 493 -17.73 -31.64 -0.50
N ALA A 494 -16.69 -32.36 -0.91
CA ALA A 494 -15.56 -32.73 -0.07
C ALA A 494 -14.28 -32.15 -0.65
N PHE A 495 -13.39 -31.64 0.22
CA PHE A 495 -12.14 -31.02 -0.13
C PHE A 495 -11.01 -31.64 0.68
N ILE A 496 -9.96 -32.10 0.05
CA ILE A 496 -8.78 -32.61 0.73
C ILE A 496 -8.02 -31.41 1.36
N VAL A 497 -7.86 -31.43 2.66
CA VAL A 497 -7.13 -30.41 3.42
C VAL A 497 -5.67 -30.80 3.51
N LEU A 498 -5.44 -32.03 3.97
CA LEU A 498 -4.10 -32.59 4.09
C LEU A 498 -4.10 -34.10 3.84
N THR A 499 -2.92 -34.61 3.48
CA THR A 499 -2.65 -36.04 3.37
C THR A 499 -1.47 -36.39 4.28
N ASP A 500 -1.69 -37.34 5.19
CA ASP A 500 -0.61 -37.93 6.00
C ASP A 500 0.10 -39.04 5.23
N ALA A 501 1.23 -38.72 4.62
CA ALA A 501 1.96 -39.64 3.76
C ALA A 501 2.54 -40.86 4.50
N ASN A 502 2.66 -40.79 5.84
CA ASN A 502 3.26 -41.86 6.65
C ASN A 502 2.26 -42.56 7.58
N GLN A 503 0.99 -42.14 7.56
CA GLN A 503 -0.10 -42.71 8.35
C GLN A 503 0.21 -42.73 9.89
N THR A 504 0.76 -41.63 10.38
CA THR A 504 1.26 -41.51 11.77
C THR A 504 0.43 -40.56 12.63
N HIS A 505 -0.64 -39.96 12.09
CA HIS A 505 -1.41 -38.94 12.80
C HIS A 505 -2.19 -39.49 14.01
N THR A 506 -2.32 -38.61 15.00
CA THR A 506 -3.33 -38.71 16.07
C THR A 506 -4.26 -37.54 15.95
N ASP A 507 -5.58 -37.82 16.00
CA ASP A 507 -6.60 -36.81 15.72
C ASP A 507 -7.48 -36.55 16.94
N ASP A 508 -7.65 -35.27 17.31
CA ASP A 508 -8.56 -34.79 18.35
C ASP A 508 -9.21 -33.46 17.93
N PHE A 509 -9.60 -33.37 16.65
CA PHE A 509 -10.31 -32.16 16.17
C PHE A 509 -11.69 -32.02 16.81
N SER A 510 -11.97 -30.81 17.32
CA SER A 510 -13.27 -30.46 17.92
C SER A 510 -14.35 -30.12 16.90
N GLY A 511 -14.00 -29.92 15.62
CA GLY A 511 -14.90 -29.61 14.52
C GLY A 511 -14.34 -28.65 13.49
N ALA A 512 -15.17 -28.29 12.52
CA ALA A 512 -14.84 -27.29 11.49
C ALA A 512 -15.87 -26.16 11.52
N HIS A 513 -15.44 -24.92 11.33
CA HIS A 513 -16.31 -23.75 11.41
C HIS A 513 -15.90 -22.65 10.45
N SER A 514 -16.86 -21.84 10.03
CA SER A 514 -16.61 -20.64 9.22
C SER A 514 -15.98 -19.52 10.04
N LEU A 515 -14.99 -18.83 9.49
CA LEU A 515 -14.44 -17.61 10.08
C LEU A 515 -15.44 -16.45 10.05
N ALA A 516 -16.26 -16.36 9.01
CA ALA A 516 -17.23 -15.28 8.84
C ALA A 516 -18.29 -15.27 9.95
N THR A 517 -18.75 -16.45 10.38
CA THR A 517 -19.83 -16.58 11.35
C THR A 517 -19.35 -16.99 12.76
N GLY A 518 -18.12 -17.47 12.89
CA GLY A 518 -17.58 -18.01 14.15
C GLY A 518 -18.35 -19.25 14.67
N SER A 519 -19.07 -19.95 13.79
CA SER A 519 -19.91 -21.12 14.09
C SER A 519 -19.55 -22.27 13.16
N ASP A 520 -20.20 -23.41 13.40
CA ASP A 520 -20.15 -24.58 12.51
C ASP A 520 -20.94 -24.41 11.21
N ARG A 521 -21.68 -23.29 11.07
CA ARG A 521 -22.38 -22.90 9.86
C ARG A 521 -21.58 -21.88 9.10
N VAL A 522 -21.51 -22.05 7.79
CA VAL A 522 -20.97 -21.06 6.86
C VAL A 522 -22.07 -20.62 5.91
N ASP A 523 -22.23 -19.32 5.78
CA ASP A 523 -22.98 -18.76 4.67
C ASP A 523 -22.00 -18.65 3.51
N SER A 524 -22.21 -19.45 2.47
CA SER A 524 -21.37 -19.33 1.28
C SER A 524 -21.54 -17.93 0.68
N PRO A 525 -20.56 -17.45 -0.10
CA PRO A 525 -20.64 -16.12 -0.74
C PRO A 525 -21.86 -15.90 -1.62
N TYR A 526 -22.51 -16.97 -2.08
CA TYR A 526 -23.82 -16.92 -2.73
C TYR A 526 -24.96 -17.08 -1.72
N ALA A 527 -24.66 -16.88 -0.44
CA ALA A 527 -25.59 -17.07 0.66
C ALA A 527 -26.23 -18.47 0.71
N TYR A 528 -25.52 -19.49 0.25
CA TYR A 528 -25.89 -20.85 0.56
C TYR A 528 -25.60 -21.12 2.03
N THR A 529 -26.63 -21.50 2.78
CA THR A 529 -26.44 -21.94 4.15
C THR A 529 -26.14 -23.44 4.16
N GLY A 530 -25.26 -23.84 5.05
CA GLY A 530 -24.86 -25.22 5.21
C GLY A 530 -24.03 -25.40 6.48
N SER A 531 -23.38 -26.52 6.59
CA SER A 531 -22.49 -26.85 7.68
C SER A 531 -21.22 -27.49 7.17
N TRP A 532 -20.13 -27.19 7.86
CA TRP A 532 -18.87 -27.87 7.66
C TRP A 532 -18.68 -28.98 8.66
N SER A 533 -18.17 -30.10 8.18
CA SER A 533 -17.65 -31.20 8.99
C SER A 533 -16.30 -31.66 8.44
N HIS A 534 -15.59 -32.46 9.20
CA HIS A 534 -14.39 -33.12 8.72
C HIS A 534 -14.55 -34.64 8.76
N GLN A 535 -13.82 -35.33 7.93
CA GLN A 535 -13.74 -36.78 7.92
C GLN A 535 -12.35 -37.24 7.46
N TRP A 536 -11.95 -38.42 7.91
CA TRP A 536 -10.79 -39.11 7.42
C TRP A 536 -11.20 -40.18 6.39
N VAL A 537 -10.43 -40.29 5.31
CA VAL A 537 -10.69 -41.21 4.20
C VAL A 537 -9.44 -42.02 3.93
N ASP A 538 -9.64 -43.33 3.86
CA ASP A 538 -8.66 -44.31 3.36
C ASP A 538 -8.78 -44.27 1.83
N ALA A 539 -7.84 -43.60 1.15
CA ALA A 539 -7.90 -43.40 -0.28
C ALA A 539 -7.21 -44.49 -1.09
N ASP A 540 -6.26 -45.20 -0.51
CA ASP A 540 -5.54 -46.29 -1.17
C ASP A 540 -6.07 -47.67 -0.81
N GLY A 541 -6.94 -47.78 0.21
CA GLY A 541 -7.62 -49.03 0.59
C GLY A 541 -6.79 -49.97 1.46
N ASP A 542 -5.77 -49.46 2.13
CA ASP A 542 -4.88 -50.23 2.97
C ASP A 542 -5.39 -50.44 4.42
N GLY A 543 -6.44 -49.74 4.79
CA GLY A 543 -7.11 -49.82 6.10
C GLY A 543 -6.73 -48.69 7.05
N PHE A 544 -5.89 -47.75 6.66
CA PHE A 544 -5.57 -46.53 7.39
C PHE A 544 -6.10 -45.31 6.67
N PRO A 545 -6.87 -44.44 7.32
CA PRO A 545 -7.38 -43.21 6.69
C PRO A 545 -6.29 -42.14 6.71
N GLU A 546 -5.69 -41.85 5.55
CA GLU A 546 -4.58 -40.93 5.40
C GLU A 546 -5.01 -39.53 4.92
N GLN A 547 -6.25 -39.36 4.40
CA GLN A 547 -6.72 -38.10 3.88
C GLN A 547 -7.73 -37.43 4.81
N LEU A 548 -7.37 -36.25 5.33
CA LEU A 548 -8.33 -35.37 6.01
C LEU A 548 -9.11 -34.56 4.97
N GLN A 549 -10.42 -34.70 4.99
CA GLN A 549 -11.32 -33.94 4.12
C GLN A 549 -12.26 -33.06 4.94
N LEU A 550 -12.46 -31.82 4.46
CA LEU A 550 -13.58 -30.96 4.87
C LEU A 550 -14.79 -31.25 3.99
N VAL A 551 -15.93 -31.48 4.60
CA VAL A 551 -17.19 -31.78 3.91
C VAL A 551 -18.17 -30.65 4.15
N TRP A 552 -18.52 -29.97 3.05
CA TRP A 552 -19.63 -29.03 3.01
C TRP A 552 -20.95 -29.78 2.80
N THR A 553 -21.93 -29.53 3.65
CA THR A 553 -23.29 -30.04 3.51
C THR A 553 -24.26 -28.86 3.46
N PRO A 554 -24.89 -28.56 2.32
CA PRO A 554 -25.88 -27.50 2.21
C PRO A 554 -27.10 -27.82 3.08
N ALA A 555 -27.75 -26.79 3.64
CA ALA A 555 -29.01 -26.94 4.39
C ALA A 555 -30.14 -27.46 3.46
N GLU A 556 -31.09 -28.24 4.02
CA GLU A 556 -32.21 -28.78 3.25
C GLU A 556 -33.07 -27.69 2.59
N ASP A 557 -33.19 -26.53 3.22
CA ASP A 557 -33.75 -25.30 2.64
C ASP A 557 -32.57 -24.37 2.28
N SER A 558 -31.86 -24.66 1.20
CA SER A 558 -30.80 -23.83 0.68
C SER A 558 -31.29 -22.49 0.09
N ALA A 559 -32.27 -21.89 0.73
CA ALA A 559 -32.66 -20.52 0.49
C ALA A 559 -31.47 -19.63 0.88
N ILE A 560 -31.03 -18.83 -0.03
CA ILE A 560 -30.05 -17.80 0.18
C ILE A 560 -30.55 -16.90 1.31
N ARG A 561 -29.86 -16.86 2.45
CA ARG A 561 -30.27 -16.06 3.62
C ARG A 561 -29.48 -14.74 3.71
N ASP A 562 -28.23 -14.72 3.27
CA ASP A 562 -27.43 -13.53 3.26
C ASP A 562 -26.98 -13.18 1.84
N ILE A 563 -26.80 -11.90 1.59
CA ILE A 563 -26.35 -11.41 0.32
C ILE A 563 -24.92 -10.90 0.45
N LEU A 564 -24.10 -11.35 -0.46
CA LEU A 564 -22.75 -10.79 -0.63
C LEU A 564 -22.80 -9.28 -0.74
N PRO A 565 -21.84 -8.59 -0.12
CA PRO A 565 -21.74 -7.15 -0.22
C PRO A 565 -21.72 -6.63 -1.68
N GLU A 566 -21.07 -7.33 -2.61
CA GLU A 566 -21.07 -6.97 -4.04
C GLU A 566 -22.44 -7.15 -4.72
N LEU A 567 -23.25 -8.08 -4.24
CA LEU A 567 -24.62 -8.33 -4.72
C LEU A 567 -25.67 -7.51 -3.97
N ALA A 568 -25.32 -6.93 -2.83
CA ALA A 568 -26.27 -6.21 -1.97
C ALA A 568 -26.99 -5.04 -2.64
N GLY A 569 -26.45 -4.53 -3.75
CA GLY A 569 -27.07 -3.42 -4.50
C GLY A 569 -26.78 -2.04 -3.93
N THR A 570 -25.88 -1.94 -2.95
CA THR A 570 -25.52 -0.70 -2.26
C THR A 570 -25.11 0.41 -3.22
N LEU A 571 -24.35 0.09 -4.29
CA LEU A 571 -23.90 1.07 -5.27
C LEU A 571 -25.07 1.71 -6.01
N ALA A 572 -26.11 0.92 -6.39
CA ALA A 572 -27.31 1.44 -7.03
C ALA A 572 -28.07 2.39 -6.08
N MET A 573 -28.18 2.01 -4.80
CA MET A 573 -28.85 2.84 -3.78
C MET A 573 -28.06 4.13 -3.53
N ASN A 574 -26.74 4.07 -3.52
CA ASN A 574 -25.86 5.23 -3.33
C ASN A 574 -26.00 6.29 -4.42
N SER A 575 -26.50 5.93 -5.62
CA SER A 575 -26.79 6.88 -6.69
C SER A 575 -27.77 7.99 -6.29
N MET A 576 -28.62 7.74 -5.31
CA MET A 576 -29.54 8.73 -4.78
C MET A 576 -28.83 9.81 -3.96
N TRP A 577 -27.71 9.50 -3.31
CA TRP A 577 -26.89 10.50 -2.60
C TRP A 577 -26.27 11.52 -3.55
N SER A 578 -25.71 11.09 -4.69
CA SER A 578 -25.16 12.00 -5.69
C SER A 578 -26.25 12.86 -6.34
N SER A 579 -27.43 12.29 -6.62
CA SER A 579 -28.58 13.03 -7.15
C SER A 579 -29.01 14.15 -6.18
N ALA A 580 -29.13 13.85 -4.88
CA ALA A 580 -29.45 14.83 -3.85
C ALA A 580 -28.38 15.92 -3.74
N ALA A 581 -27.10 15.52 -3.76
CA ALA A 581 -25.95 16.42 -3.66
C ALA A 581 -25.87 17.39 -4.85
N ASN A 582 -26.06 16.89 -6.07
CA ASN A 582 -26.10 17.72 -7.30
C ASN A 582 -27.23 18.75 -7.24
N ALA A 583 -28.43 18.36 -6.78
CA ALA A 583 -29.57 19.26 -6.64
C ALA A 583 -29.31 20.37 -5.62
N LEU A 584 -28.80 20.04 -4.43
CA LEU A 584 -28.48 21.05 -3.41
C LEU A 584 -27.28 21.91 -3.82
N GLY A 585 -26.27 21.34 -4.48
CA GLY A 585 -25.12 22.09 -5.00
C GLY A 585 -25.54 23.15 -6.00
N MET A 586 -26.40 22.79 -6.94
CA MET A 586 -26.95 23.73 -7.92
C MET A 586 -27.80 24.79 -7.26
N SER A 587 -28.66 24.44 -6.30
CA SER A 587 -29.46 25.40 -5.51
C SER A 587 -28.55 26.47 -4.87
N ARG A 588 -27.50 26.03 -4.18
CA ARG A 588 -26.55 26.96 -3.52
C ARG A 588 -25.79 27.81 -4.52
N ALA A 589 -25.40 27.27 -5.68
CA ALA A 589 -24.76 28.04 -6.75
C ALA A 589 -25.64 29.13 -7.30
N ALA A 590 -26.94 28.88 -7.46
CA ALA A 590 -27.91 29.89 -7.87
C ALA A 590 -28.14 30.99 -6.80
N LEU A 591 -28.35 30.57 -5.54
CA LEU A 591 -28.54 31.51 -4.42
C LEU A 591 -27.29 32.36 -4.14
N GLY A 592 -26.11 31.89 -4.47
CA GLY A 592 -24.86 32.64 -4.37
C GLY A 592 -24.80 33.90 -5.27
N ASN A 593 -25.75 34.05 -6.19
CA ASN A 593 -25.91 35.29 -6.99
C ASN A 593 -26.74 36.35 -6.28
N LEU A 594 -27.46 35.96 -5.19
CA LEU A 594 -28.36 36.85 -4.46
C LEU A 594 -27.66 37.37 -3.20
N ASP A 595 -26.86 38.40 -3.35
CA ASP A 595 -26.31 39.16 -2.23
C ASP A 595 -27.10 40.44 -1.96
N ALA A 596 -26.86 41.12 -0.83
CA ALA A 596 -27.56 42.35 -0.45
C ALA A 596 -27.41 43.45 -1.51
N GLN A 597 -26.26 43.51 -2.20
CA GLN A 597 -26.00 44.52 -3.25
C GLN A 597 -26.94 44.38 -4.43
N ARG A 598 -27.24 43.14 -4.82
CA ARG A 598 -28.15 42.84 -5.94
C ARG A 598 -29.54 43.43 -5.72
N PHE A 599 -29.99 43.54 -4.46
CA PHE A 599 -31.30 44.14 -4.14
C PHE A 599 -31.27 45.68 -4.06
N ILE A 600 -30.14 46.23 -3.61
CA ILE A 600 -30.05 47.67 -3.32
C ILE A 600 -29.74 48.51 -4.58
N THR A 601 -28.69 48.11 -5.27
CA THR A 601 -28.15 48.87 -6.41
C THR A 601 -28.04 48.07 -7.71
N GLY A 602 -28.41 46.80 -7.69
CA GLY A 602 -28.31 45.94 -8.85
C GLY A 602 -29.31 46.29 -9.95
N PRO A 603 -29.03 45.99 -11.21
CA PRO A 603 -29.93 46.19 -12.32
C PRO A 603 -31.20 45.33 -12.22
N GLU A 604 -32.20 45.61 -13.06
CA GLU A 604 -33.49 44.91 -12.97
C GLU A 604 -33.37 43.45 -13.37
N ASN A 605 -32.64 43.14 -14.45
CA ASN A 605 -32.49 41.80 -15.00
C ASN A 605 -31.03 41.32 -14.84
N ASN A 606 -30.86 40.03 -14.64
CA ASN A 606 -29.55 39.41 -14.54
C ASN A 606 -29.56 38.01 -15.16
N TYR A 607 -28.58 37.71 -15.98
CA TYR A 607 -28.31 36.38 -16.55
C TYR A 607 -27.00 35.88 -16.02
N TRP A 608 -26.92 34.60 -15.73
CA TRP A 608 -25.68 34.02 -15.22
C TRP A 608 -25.40 32.63 -15.78
N VAL A 609 -24.12 32.29 -15.85
CA VAL A 609 -23.62 30.95 -16.17
C VAL A 609 -22.51 30.60 -15.21
N LYS A 610 -22.53 29.37 -14.70
CA LYS A 610 -21.51 28.83 -13.81
C LYS A 610 -21.10 27.44 -14.24
N GLY A 611 -19.81 27.17 -14.26
CA GLY A 611 -19.25 25.81 -14.20
C GLY A 611 -19.29 25.29 -12.78
N MET A 612 -19.53 24.00 -12.61
CA MET A 612 -19.65 23.31 -11.33
C MET A 612 -18.82 22.04 -11.30
N GLY A 613 -18.30 21.69 -10.13
CA GLY A 613 -17.64 20.43 -9.85
C GLY A 613 -18.03 19.93 -8.47
N ASP A 614 -18.43 18.67 -8.39
CA ASP A 614 -18.83 17.98 -7.15
C ASP A 614 -17.98 16.71 -6.97
N PHE A 615 -17.42 16.55 -5.77
CA PHE A 615 -16.67 15.39 -5.35
C PHE A 615 -17.24 14.90 -4.03
N LEU A 616 -17.77 13.67 -4.03
CA LEU A 616 -18.35 13.06 -2.85
C LEU A 616 -17.58 11.79 -2.52
N ASN A 617 -17.41 11.55 -1.23
CA ASN A 617 -16.73 10.39 -0.72
C ASN A 617 -17.53 9.85 0.47
N HIS A 618 -17.96 8.60 0.40
CA HIS A 618 -18.62 7.90 1.49
C HIS A 618 -17.82 6.64 1.84
N ALA A 619 -17.52 6.44 3.13
CA ALA A 619 -16.85 5.26 3.61
C ALA A 619 -17.78 4.04 3.61
N SER A 620 -17.19 2.85 3.50
CA SER A 620 -17.91 1.58 3.65
C SER A 620 -18.35 1.37 5.10
N GLU A 621 -19.46 0.63 5.31
CA GLU A 621 -20.08 0.35 6.59
C GLU A 621 -20.60 -1.09 6.64
N GLY A 622 -19.78 -2.02 7.10
CA GLY A 622 -20.13 -3.44 7.07
C GLY A 622 -20.39 -3.90 5.63
N VAL A 623 -21.57 -4.46 5.38
CA VAL A 623 -21.98 -4.91 4.03
C VAL A 623 -22.33 -3.77 3.06
N ARG A 624 -22.41 -2.52 3.54
CA ARG A 624 -22.73 -1.36 2.69
C ARG A 624 -21.44 -0.79 2.14
N ASP A 625 -21.17 -1.03 0.87
CA ASP A 625 -20.00 -0.49 0.21
C ASP A 625 -20.04 1.04 0.11
N GLY A 626 -18.90 1.67 0.40
CA GLY A 626 -18.69 3.09 0.19
C GLY A 626 -18.55 3.43 -1.29
N PHE A 627 -18.48 4.71 -1.58
CA PHE A 627 -18.28 5.17 -2.95
C PHE A 627 -17.51 6.48 -3.03
N ASP A 628 -16.88 6.68 -4.17
CA ASP A 628 -16.34 7.96 -4.62
C ASP A 628 -17.12 8.44 -5.84
N TYR A 629 -17.57 9.68 -5.81
CA TYR A 629 -18.25 10.34 -6.91
C TYR A 629 -17.49 11.57 -7.37
N HIS A 630 -17.30 11.68 -8.66
CA HIS A 630 -16.72 12.86 -9.32
C HIS A 630 -17.67 13.33 -10.39
N GLY A 631 -18.15 14.54 -10.25
CA GLY A 631 -19.09 15.14 -11.20
C GLY A 631 -18.73 16.58 -11.54
N GLY A 632 -19.22 17.05 -12.67
CA GLY A 632 -19.09 18.43 -13.10
C GLY A 632 -20.01 18.73 -14.27
N GLY A 633 -20.20 20.01 -14.52
CA GLY A 633 -21.06 20.47 -15.58
C GLY A 633 -21.28 21.98 -15.51
N TYR A 634 -22.41 22.41 -15.98
CA TYR A 634 -22.74 23.82 -15.98
C TYR A 634 -24.16 24.09 -15.46
N SER A 635 -24.35 25.30 -14.97
CA SER A 635 -25.67 25.85 -14.66
C SER A 635 -25.84 27.24 -15.26
N VAL A 636 -27.06 27.52 -15.72
CA VAL A 636 -27.44 28.81 -16.27
C VAL A 636 -28.72 29.30 -15.61
N GLY A 637 -28.90 30.57 -15.52
CA GLY A 637 -30.15 31.12 -15.02
C GLY A 637 -30.35 32.56 -15.32
N ALA A 638 -31.57 32.99 -15.04
CA ALA A 638 -31.99 34.38 -15.17
C ALA A 638 -32.84 34.80 -13.98
N ASP A 639 -32.64 36.00 -13.50
CA ASP A 639 -33.46 36.59 -12.42
C ASP A 639 -33.86 38.03 -12.70
N ARG A 640 -34.98 38.40 -12.15
CA ARG A 640 -35.52 39.75 -12.25
C ARG A 640 -35.86 40.27 -10.85
N ARG A 641 -35.54 41.52 -10.63
CA ARG A 641 -35.99 42.27 -9.45
C ARG A 641 -37.44 42.70 -9.64
N ILE A 642 -38.34 42.04 -8.89
CA ILE A 642 -39.79 42.25 -8.95
C ILE A 642 -40.20 43.50 -8.15
N THR A 643 -39.52 43.70 -7.01
CA THR A 643 -39.68 44.89 -6.19
C THR A 643 -38.31 45.37 -5.70
N SER A 644 -38.24 46.53 -5.02
CA SER A 644 -37.02 47.00 -4.37
C SER A 644 -36.47 46.03 -3.32
N HIS A 645 -37.26 45.04 -2.91
CA HIS A 645 -36.91 44.08 -1.86
C HIS A 645 -36.92 42.62 -2.33
N ALA A 646 -37.44 42.31 -3.50
CA ALA A 646 -37.65 40.93 -3.95
C ALA A 646 -37.09 40.69 -5.35
N ILE A 647 -36.43 39.55 -5.49
CA ILE A 647 -35.92 38.99 -6.74
C ILE A 647 -36.51 37.61 -6.92
N LEU A 648 -36.86 37.25 -8.15
CA LEU A 648 -37.31 35.93 -8.57
C LEU A 648 -36.55 35.52 -9.82
N GLY A 649 -36.16 34.26 -9.90
CA GLY A 649 -35.39 33.72 -11.01
C GLY A 649 -35.69 32.25 -11.33
N LEU A 650 -35.21 31.87 -12.48
CA LEU A 650 -35.23 30.50 -13.01
C LEU A 650 -33.80 30.04 -13.25
N GLY A 651 -33.54 28.78 -12.94
CA GLY A 651 -32.24 28.14 -13.19
C GLY A 651 -32.40 26.78 -13.82
N PHE A 652 -31.43 26.43 -14.65
CA PHE A 652 -31.28 25.11 -15.25
C PHE A 652 -29.82 24.67 -15.16
N GLY A 653 -29.58 23.37 -14.99
CA GLY A 653 -28.25 22.78 -15.00
C GLY A 653 -28.22 21.39 -15.62
N ASP A 654 -27.06 21.06 -16.19
CA ASP A 654 -26.72 19.76 -16.74
C ASP A 654 -25.34 19.35 -16.23
N LEU A 655 -25.30 18.26 -15.47
CA LEU A 655 -24.11 17.76 -14.78
C LEU A 655 -23.84 16.31 -15.19
N TYR A 656 -22.60 15.99 -15.41
CA TYR A 656 -22.12 14.66 -15.73
C TYR A 656 -21.20 14.19 -14.61
N GLY A 657 -21.30 12.92 -14.24
CA GLY A 657 -20.47 12.36 -13.16
C GLY A 657 -20.29 10.86 -13.29
N LYS A 658 -19.30 10.40 -12.55
CA LYS A 658 -19.01 8.98 -12.39
C LYS A 658 -18.91 8.63 -10.91
N MET A 659 -19.63 7.59 -10.52
CA MET A 659 -19.57 7.00 -9.18
C MET A 659 -18.81 5.67 -9.28
N ARG A 660 -17.93 5.38 -8.32
CA ARG A 660 -17.22 4.10 -8.20
C ARG A 660 -17.41 3.54 -6.81
N GLY A 661 -17.69 2.25 -6.70
CA GLY A 661 -17.64 1.51 -5.44
C GLY A 661 -16.20 1.43 -4.92
N ARG A 662 -16.03 1.38 -3.60
CA ARG A 662 -14.72 1.37 -2.95
C ARG A 662 -14.14 -0.03 -2.78
N SER A 663 -14.95 -0.95 -2.33
CA SER A 663 -14.53 -2.31 -2.00
C SER A 663 -14.86 -3.28 -3.13
N PHE A 664 -15.90 -2.99 -3.91
CA PHE A 664 -16.39 -3.88 -4.96
C PHE A 664 -16.32 -3.20 -6.32
N ALA A 665 -15.87 -3.96 -7.31
CA ALA A 665 -15.72 -3.46 -8.66
C ALA A 665 -17.10 -3.13 -9.26
N GLY A 666 -17.38 -1.84 -9.43
CA GLY A 666 -18.58 -1.35 -10.08
C GLY A 666 -18.51 0.14 -10.27
N ASP A 667 -19.14 0.61 -11.33
CA ASP A 667 -19.27 2.05 -11.60
C ASP A 667 -20.64 2.42 -12.13
N ILE A 668 -21.00 3.70 -11.93
CA ILE A 668 -22.22 4.30 -12.48
C ILE A 668 -21.84 5.59 -13.19
N ASP A 669 -22.12 5.66 -14.47
CA ASP A 669 -22.12 6.91 -15.23
C ASP A 669 -23.46 7.62 -15.02
N GLN A 670 -23.42 8.91 -14.67
CA GLN A 670 -24.59 9.71 -14.31
C GLN A 670 -24.68 10.97 -15.15
N GLN A 671 -25.90 11.30 -15.59
CA GLN A 671 -26.23 12.60 -16.15
C GLN A 671 -27.42 13.20 -15.40
N THR A 672 -27.21 14.33 -14.74
CA THR A 672 -28.23 15.00 -13.92
C THR A 672 -28.67 16.31 -14.59
N ARG A 673 -29.95 16.42 -14.89
CA ARG A 673 -30.61 17.64 -15.40
C ARG A 673 -31.53 18.19 -14.33
N ILE A 674 -31.41 19.48 -14.04
CA ILE A 674 -32.14 20.13 -12.94
C ILE A 674 -32.79 21.42 -13.46
N GLY A 675 -34.07 21.56 -13.17
CA GLY A 675 -34.80 22.84 -13.31
C GLY A 675 -35.23 23.38 -11.95
N MET A 676 -35.11 24.69 -11.72
CA MET A 676 -35.47 25.26 -10.43
C MET A 676 -36.01 26.70 -10.55
N LEU A 677 -36.87 27.04 -9.61
CA LEU A 677 -37.23 28.38 -9.23
C LEU A 677 -36.37 28.83 -8.05
N TYR A 678 -35.87 30.02 -8.05
CA TYR A 678 -35.16 30.60 -6.92
C TYR A 678 -35.53 32.05 -6.70
N GLY A 679 -35.35 32.54 -5.49
CA GLY A 679 -35.59 33.93 -5.20
C GLY A 679 -35.09 34.37 -3.85
N GLY A 680 -35.24 35.67 -3.61
CA GLY A 680 -34.83 36.22 -2.34
C GLY A 680 -35.59 37.48 -2.02
N TRP A 681 -35.62 37.78 -0.73
CA TRP A 681 -36.18 39.01 -0.16
C TRP A 681 -35.18 39.64 0.80
N HIS A 682 -34.92 40.92 0.64
CA HIS A 682 -33.94 41.67 1.40
C HIS A 682 -34.59 42.85 2.12
N LYS A 683 -34.25 43.07 3.39
CA LYS A 683 -34.70 44.19 4.21
C LYS A 683 -33.54 44.81 4.98
N VAL A 684 -33.38 46.11 4.88
CA VAL A 684 -32.53 46.90 5.77
C VAL A 684 -33.30 47.18 7.06
N LEU A 685 -32.85 46.57 8.16
CA LEU A 685 -33.49 46.74 9.47
C LEU A 685 -33.07 48.05 10.14
N ASN A 686 -31.80 48.41 10.00
CA ASN A 686 -31.24 49.68 10.43
C ASN A 686 -29.89 49.94 9.75
N ARG A 687 -29.18 51.03 10.11
CA ARG A 687 -27.89 51.39 9.47
C ARG A 687 -26.82 50.35 9.54
N LYS A 688 -26.89 49.41 10.49
CA LYS A 688 -25.90 48.36 10.70
C LYS A 688 -26.40 46.95 10.40
N ASN A 689 -27.71 46.72 10.37
CA ASN A 689 -28.27 45.36 10.31
C ASN A 689 -29.15 45.21 9.05
N THR A 690 -28.97 44.09 8.37
CA THR A 690 -29.80 43.67 7.23
C THR A 690 -30.27 42.24 7.39
N LEU A 691 -31.41 41.93 6.80
CA LEU A 691 -31.93 40.55 6.72
C LEU A 691 -32.10 40.17 5.26
N LEU A 692 -31.54 39.06 4.88
CA LEU A 692 -31.69 38.44 3.58
C LEU A 692 -32.37 37.09 3.75
N VAL A 693 -33.48 36.88 3.09
CA VAL A 693 -34.17 35.58 3.03
C VAL A 693 -34.10 35.08 1.60
N THR A 694 -33.62 33.89 1.38
CA THR A 694 -33.51 33.26 0.06
C THR A 694 -34.10 31.85 0.08
N GLY A 695 -34.55 31.41 -1.10
CA GLY A 695 -35.05 30.04 -1.22
C GLY A 695 -35.04 29.55 -2.66
N THR A 696 -35.07 28.22 -2.77
CA THR A 696 -35.24 27.52 -4.06
C THR A 696 -36.26 26.41 -3.93
N ALA A 697 -36.91 26.09 -5.03
CA ALA A 697 -37.66 24.86 -5.21
C ALA A 697 -37.38 24.34 -6.64
N GLY A 698 -37.13 23.06 -6.76
CA GLY A 698 -36.74 22.50 -8.04
C GLY A 698 -36.95 21.02 -8.16
N TYR A 699 -36.77 20.55 -9.36
CA TYR A 699 -36.89 19.17 -9.74
C TYR A 699 -35.74 18.76 -10.65
N GLY A 700 -35.21 17.55 -10.44
CA GLY A 700 -34.10 17.01 -11.19
C GLY A 700 -34.33 15.57 -11.66
N TRP A 701 -33.72 15.21 -12.78
CA TRP A 701 -33.66 13.86 -13.31
C TRP A 701 -32.22 13.46 -13.44
N THR A 702 -31.84 12.30 -12.89
CA THR A 702 -30.52 11.73 -13.02
C THR A 702 -30.63 10.38 -13.74
N ASP A 703 -30.14 10.34 -14.98
CA ASP A 703 -30.01 9.10 -15.74
C ASP A 703 -28.75 8.36 -15.28
N ASN A 704 -28.91 7.09 -14.88
CA ASN A 704 -27.85 6.24 -14.36
C ASN A 704 -27.59 5.07 -15.31
N LYS A 705 -26.31 4.76 -15.54
CA LYS A 705 -25.84 3.56 -16.26
C LYS A 705 -24.80 2.89 -15.41
N MET A 706 -25.13 1.75 -14.84
CA MET A 706 -24.30 0.97 -13.95
C MET A 706 -23.65 -0.19 -14.68
N ASN A 707 -22.38 -0.42 -14.37
CA ASN A 707 -21.65 -1.66 -14.62
C ASN A 707 -21.25 -2.24 -13.26
N SER A 708 -21.67 -3.44 -12.95
CA SER A 708 -21.22 -4.19 -11.78
C SER A 708 -20.37 -5.36 -12.22
N PHE A 709 -19.27 -5.57 -11.50
CA PHE A 709 -18.37 -6.69 -11.74
C PHE A 709 -18.57 -7.68 -10.59
N HIS A 710 -18.93 -8.89 -10.92
CA HIS A 710 -19.11 -10.00 -9.99
C HIS A 710 -18.16 -11.12 -10.37
N THR A 711 -17.86 -11.98 -9.44
CA THR A 711 -17.13 -13.21 -9.72
C THR A 711 -17.90 -14.01 -10.78
N GLY A 712 -17.27 -14.25 -11.91
CA GLY A 712 -17.85 -14.98 -13.05
C GLY A 712 -18.48 -14.12 -14.13
N GLY A 713 -18.69 -12.79 -13.94
CA GLY A 713 -19.26 -12.00 -15.02
C GLY A 713 -19.60 -10.55 -14.69
N ARG A 714 -20.32 -9.92 -15.61
CA ARG A 714 -20.72 -8.51 -15.51
C ARG A 714 -22.24 -8.41 -15.60
N SER A 715 -22.80 -7.49 -14.79
CA SER A 715 -24.18 -7.05 -14.96
C SER A 715 -24.27 -5.56 -15.29
N HIS A 716 -25.35 -5.17 -15.97
CA HIS A 716 -25.60 -3.81 -16.40
C HIS A 716 -27.00 -3.37 -15.98
N GLY A 717 -27.10 -2.19 -15.37
CA GLY A 717 -28.37 -1.59 -14.98
C GLY A 717 -28.54 -0.18 -15.55
N LYS A 718 -29.79 0.20 -15.85
CA LYS A 718 -30.15 1.56 -16.28
C LYS A 718 -31.43 1.97 -15.58
N TRP A 719 -31.44 3.17 -15.02
CA TRP A 719 -32.64 3.76 -14.36
C TRP A 719 -32.50 5.27 -14.25
N THR A 720 -33.59 5.92 -13.88
CA THR A 720 -33.64 7.35 -13.60
C THR A 720 -33.93 7.59 -12.12
N ASN A 721 -33.20 8.53 -11.50
CA ASN A 721 -33.56 9.07 -10.19
C ASN A 721 -34.27 10.41 -10.41
N GLU A 722 -35.43 10.55 -9.77
CA GLU A 722 -36.21 11.80 -9.72
C GLU A 722 -35.94 12.49 -8.39
N THR A 723 -35.58 13.77 -8.41
CA THR A 723 -35.20 14.55 -7.22
C THR A 723 -36.08 15.76 -7.05
N LEU A 724 -36.94 15.78 -6.04
CA LEU A 724 -37.60 17.01 -5.57
C LEU A 724 -36.76 17.65 -4.47
N PHE A 725 -36.47 18.94 -4.59
CA PHE A 725 -35.70 19.63 -3.60
C PHE A 725 -36.18 21.04 -3.32
N GLY A 726 -35.86 21.53 -2.13
CA GLY A 726 -36.11 22.90 -1.75
C GLY A 726 -35.16 23.37 -0.66
N THR A 727 -34.81 24.63 -0.72
CA THR A 727 -34.00 25.28 0.32
C THR A 727 -34.66 26.59 0.74
N PHE A 728 -34.52 26.93 2.01
CA PHE A 728 -34.95 28.20 2.55
C PHE A 728 -33.89 28.67 3.55
N THR A 729 -33.41 29.89 3.41
CA THR A 729 -32.31 30.41 4.26
C THR A 729 -32.61 31.85 4.69
N GLY A 730 -32.56 32.08 5.99
CA GLY A 730 -32.55 33.43 6.56
C GLY A 730 -31.12 33.79 7.01
N LYS A 731 -30.61 34.89 6.54
CA LYS A 731 -29.28 35.41 6.85
C LYS A 731 -29.39 36.82 7.44
N TRP A 732 -29.04 36.97 8.72
CA TRP A 732 -28.90 38.25 9.37
C TRP A 732 -27.45 38.73 9.28
N SER A 733 -27.23 39.93 8.77
CA SER A 733 -25.89 40.51 8.61
C SER A 733 -25.78 41.79 9.42
N ARG A 734 -24.71 41.91 10.19
CA ARG A 734 -24.38 43.09 10.99
C ARG A 734 -23.06 43.67 10.54
N ARG A 735 -23.09 44.92 10.05
CA ARG A 735 -21.89 45.67 9.69
C ARG A 735 -21.06 45.99 10.94
N VAL A 736 -19.83 45.48 10.99
CA VAL A 736 -18.86 45.74 12.05
C VAL A 736 -18.10 47.04 11.77
N ASN A 737 -17.65 47.20 10.53
CA ASN A 737 -17.03 48.45 10.04
C ASN A 737 -17.44 48.66 8.56
N GLU A 738 -16.77 49.56 7.84
CA GLU A 738 -17.12 49.89 6.44
C GLU A 738 -16.92 48.72 5.49
N THR A 739 -15.94 47.84 5.77
CA THR A 739 -15.57 46.76 4.88
C THR A 739 -16.01 45.37 5.37
N VAL A 740 -16.33 45.21 6.64
CA VAL A 740 -16.60 43.89 7.26
C VAL A 740 -18.00 43.84 7.83
N ALA A 741 -18.72 42.77 7.51
CA ALA A 741 -19.98 42.38 8.14
C ALA A 741 -19.89 40.97 8.71
N MET A 742 -20.42 40.77 9.94
CA MET A 742 -20.69 39.46 10.53
C MET A 742 -22.05 38.96 10.04
N GLU A 743 -22.17 37.70 9.83
CA GLU A 743 -23.38 37.04 9.37
C GLU A 743 -23.76 35.87 10.28
N VAL A 744 -25.05 35.70 10.53
CA VAL A 744 -25.65 34.54 11.18
C VAL A 744 -26.71 34.00 10.23
N MET A 745 -26.67 32.69 10.02
CA MET A 745 -27.54 31.99 9.09
C MET A 745 -28.33 30.90 9.80
N LEU A 746 -29.62 30.80 9.46
CA LEU A 746 -30.47 29.65 9.75
C LEU A 746 -31.11 29.21 8.43
N GLY A 747 -31.06 27.92 8.15
CA GLY A 747 -31.55 27.33 6.89
C GLY A 747 -32.43 26.10 7.11
N LEU A 748 -33.14 25.76 6.05
CA LEU A 748 -33.83 24.48 5.84
C LEU A 748 -33.42 23.96 4.48
N GLU A 749 -33.00 22.69 4.39
CA GLU A 749 -32.63 22.03 3.15
C GLU A 749 -33.39 20.69 3.08
N TYR A 750 -34.23 20.52 2.09
CA TYR A 750 -35.04 19.32 1.88
C TYR A 750 -34.71 18.68 0.55
N THR A 751 -34.57 17.33 0.55
CA THR A 751 -34.47 16.52 -0.65
C THR A 751 -35.32 15.27 -0.51
N ASP A 752 -36.00 14.89 -1.59
CA ASP A 752 -36.74 13.64 -1.76
C ASP A 752 -36.34 13.06 -3.11
N VAL A 753 -35.57 11.98 -3.09
CA VAL A 753 -35.09 11.29 -4.28
C VAL A 753 -35.81 9.97 -4.41
N THR A 754 -36.43 9.75 -5.55
CA THR A 754 -37.08 8.49 -5.92
C THR A 754 -36.28 7.85 -7.06
N GLN A 755 -35.80 6.65 -6.83
CA GLN A 755 -35.21 5.80 -7.86
C GLN A 755 -36.33 4.99 -8.53
N GLU A 756 -36.39 4.98 -9.86
CA GLU A 756 -37.29 4.11 -10.60
C GLU A 756 -36.92 2.64 -10.42
N ALA A 757 -37.91 1.77 -10.54
CA ALA A 757 -37.68 0.33 -10.59
C ALA A 757 -36.90 -0.03 -11.87
N PHE A 758 -35.95 -0.92 -11.76
CA PHE A 758 -35.18 -1.40 -12.91
C PHE A 758 -34.77 -2.86 -12.74
N THR A 759 -34.40 -3.46 -13.86
CA THR A 759 -33.87 -4.82 -13.91
C THR A 759 -32.53 -4.79 -14.60
N GLU A 760 -31.55 -5.42 -14.00
CA GLU A 760 -30.23 -5.60 -14.62
C GLU A 760 -30.27 -6.63 -15.74
N THR A 761 -29.28 -6.57 -16.60
CA THR A 761 -28.99 -7.57 -17.64
C THR A 761 -27.58 -8.09 -17.46
N GLY A 762 -27.32 -9.32 -17.88
CA GLY A 762 -26.02 -9.95 -17.78
C GLY A 762 -25.98 -11.01 -16.68
N TRP A 763 -24.78 -11.27 -16.19
CA TRP A 763 -24.53 -12.35 -15.22
C TRP A 763 -25.12 -12.00 -13.84
N ASP A 764 -25.81 -12.93 -13.23
CA ASP A 764 -26.44 -12.80 -11.90
C ASP A 764 -27.28 -11.53 -11.71
N ALA A 765 -28.09 -11.23 -12.72
CA ALA A 765 -28.90 -10.03 -12.79
C ALA A 765 -29.91 -9.93 -11.63
N ARG A 766 -30.10 -8.70 -11.14
CA ARG A 766 -31.02 -8.35 -10.05
C ARG A 766 -32.14 -7.45 -10.58
N ARG A 767 -33.30 -7.55 -9.92
CA ARG A 767 -34.40 -6.62 -10.09
C ARG A 767 -34.50 -5.74 -8.85
N PHE A 768 -34.61 -4.44 -9.04
CA PHE A 768 -34.80 -3.47 -7.97
C PHE A 768 -36.17 -2.83 -8.10
N GLU A 769 -36.92 -2.80 -7.02
CA GLU A 769 -38.15 -2.01 -6.92
C GLU A 769 -37.84 -0.52 -6.74
N LYS A 770 -38.86 0.32 -6.67
CA LYS A 770 -38.70 1.76 -6.44
C LYS A 770 -37.97 2.02 -5.13
N GLY A 771 -36.85 2.73 -5.21
CA GLY A 771 -36.06 3.17 -4.05
C GLY A 771 -36.39 4.61 -3.64
N ARG A 772 -36.07 4.96 -2.39
CA ARG A 772 -36.31 6.32 -1.91
C ARG A 772 -35.29 6.77 -0.86
N LEU A 773 -34.81 8.03 -1.04
CA LEU A 773 -34.03 8.78 -0.08
C LEU A 773 -34.81 10.04 0.30
N LYS A 774 -34.94 10.34 1.60
CA LYS A 774 -35.46 11.64 2.08
C LYS A 774 -34.48 12.24 3.08
N ASN A 775 -34.23 13.52 2.96
CA ASN A 775 -33.40 14.23 3.92
C ASN A 775 -33.95 15.65 4.17
N LEU A 776 -34.01 16.04 5.44
CA LEU A 776 -34.29 17.40 5.89
C LEU A 776 -33.18 17.82 6.86
N SER A 777 -32.40 18.82 6.45
CA SER A 777 -31.33 19.39 7.27
C SER A 777 -31.68 20.80 7.71
N VAL A 778 -31.16 21.21 8.88
CA VAL A 778 -31.36 22.56 9.45
C VAL A 778 -29.97 23.20 9.67
N PRO A 779 -29.31 23.71 8.63
CA PRO A 779 -28.01 24.34 8.80
C PRO A 779 -28.12 25.63 9.63
N VAL A 780 -27.19 25.74 10.61
CA VAL A 780 -27.01 26.96 11.43
C VAL A 780 -25.57 27.40 11.30
N GLY A 781 -25.33 28.64 10.91
CA GLY A 781 -23.97 29.08 10.59
C GLY A 781 -23.66 30.49 11.04
N VAL A 782 -22.36 30.74 11.16
CA VAL A 782 -21.78 32.05 11.38
C VAL A 782 -20.73 32.35 10.32
N GLY A 783 -20.63 33.58 9.90
CA GLY A 783 -19.71 33.94 8.84
C GLY A 783 -19.30 35.40 8.86
N LEU A 784 -18.42 35.71 7.94
CA LEU A 784 -17.92 37.05 7.70
C LEU A 784 -17.99 37.34 6.19
N THR A 785 -18.40 38.57 5.87
CA THR A 785 -18.29 39.13 4.53
C THR A 785 -17.36 40.34 4.57
N HIS A 786 -16.34 40.31 3.73
CA HIS A 786 -15.36 41.37 3.53
C HIS A 786 -15.56 42.03 2.16
N ARG A 787 -15.67 43.33 2.12
CA ARG A 787 -15.73 44.13 0.92
C ARG A 787 -14.45 44.94 0.77
N SER A 788 -13.83 44.82 -0.37
CA SER A 788 -12.61 45.55 -0.73
C SER A 788 -12.71 46.04 -2.17
N GLU A 789 -11.75 46.86 -2.55
CA GLU A 789 -11.59 47.30 -3.94
C GLU A 789 -10.33 46.71 -4.53
N LEU A 790 -10.46 46.17 -5.75
CA LEU A 790 -9.35 45.64 -6.55
C LEU A 790 -9.28 46.41 -7.87
N LYS A 791 -8.32 47.33 -8.02
CA LYS A 791 -8.20 48.19 -9.19
C LYS A 791 -9.52 48.94 -9.51
N ASP A 792 -10.04 49.66 -8.54
CA ASP A 792 -11.30 50.41 -8.58
C ASP A 792 -12.56 49.55 -8.89
N ARG A 793 -12.49 48.27 -8.59
CA ARG A 793 -13.59 47.31 -8.76
C ARG A 793 -13.98 46.71 -7.42
N GLU A 794 -15.25 46.67 -7.14
CA GLU A 794 -15.74 46.05 -5.90
C GLU A 794 -15.43 44.55 -5.90
N TRP A 795 -14.79 44.06 -4.83
CA TRP A 795 -14.48 42.69 -4.58
C TRP A 795 -15.05 42.25 -3.25
N ILE A 796 -15.98 41.29 -3.28
CA ILE A 796 -16.69 40.80 -2.11
C ILE A 796 -16.22 39.36 -1.84
N ASN A 797 -15.70 39.12 -0.67
CA ASN A 797 -15.32 37.79 -0.21
C ASN A 797 -16.13 37.43 1.02
N SER A 798 -16.65 36.23 1.11
CA SER A 798 -17.37 35.72 2.27
C SER A 798 -16.89 34.34 2.67
N ALA A 799 -16.84 34.09 3.96
CA ALA A 799 -16.57 32.79 4.54
C ALA A 799 -17.62 32.49 5.61
N MET A 800 -18.13 31.26 5.62
CA MET A 800 -19.15 30.83 6.58
C MET A 800 -18.87 29.42 7.04
N VAL A 801 -18.98 29.17 8.34
CA VAL A 801 -18.95 27.85 8.96
C VAL A 801 -20.34 27.55 9.49
N SER A 802 -20.86 26.38 9.17
CA SER A 802 -22.21 25.97 9.56
C SER A 802 -22.20 24.57 10.16
N TYR A 803 -22.96 24.37 11.21
CA TYR A 803 -23.36 23.05 11.69
C TYR A 803 -24.60 22.62 10.93
N VAL A 804 -24.61 21.40 10.40
CA VAL A 804 -25.63 20.88 9.47
C VAL A 804 -26.20 19.57 10.03
N PRO A 805 -27.18 19.63 10.95
CA PRO A 805 -27.86 18.44 11.42
C PRO A 805 -28.97 18.01 10.47
N ASP A 806 -29.10 16.69 10.22
CA ASP A 806 -30.24 16.09 9.56
C ASP A 806 -31.32 15.79 10.62
N VAL A 807 -32.33 16.62 10.69
CA VAL A 807 -33.43 16.48 11.65
C VAL A 807 -34.40 15.36 11.29
N TYR A 808 -34.49 15.06 10.00
CA TYR A 808 -35.21 13.90 9.49
C TYR A 808 -34.44 13.29 8.32
N ARG A 809 -34.27 11.96 8.32
CA ARG A 809 -33.62 11.24 7.23
C ARG A 809 -34.16 9.82 7.10
N ARG A 810 -34.50 9.44 5.87
CA ARG A 810 -34.66 8.07 5.42
C ARG A 810 -33.51 7.80 4.46
N ASN A 811 -32.64 6.85 4.82
CA ASN A 811 -31.52 6.44 3.98
C ASN A 811 -32.01 5.79 2.67
N PRO A 812 -31.17 5.79 1.62
CA PRO A 812 -31.56 5.16 0.36
C PRO A 812 -31.78 3.67 0.56
N SER A 813 -32.96 3.18 0.20
CA SER A 813 -33.26 1.74 0.22
C SER A 813 -34.30 1.38 -0.83
N ALA A 814 -34.27 0.12 -1.29
CA ALA A 814 -35.25 -0.50 -2.17
C ALA A 814 -35.31 -2.01 -1.93
N GLN A 815 -36.47 -2.62 -2.20
CA GLN A 815 -36.56 -4.08 -2.31
C GLN A 815 -35.84 -4.54 -3.57
N ALA A 816 -34.98 -5.54 -3.44
CA ALA A 816 -34.24 -6.16 -4.52
C ALA A 816 -34.56 -7.64 -4.60
N GLU A 817 -34.46 -8.21 -5.80
CA GLU A 817 -34.69 -9.61 -6.11
C GLU A 817 -33.63 -10.15 -7.02
N ARG A 818 -33.03 -11.27 -6.67
CA ARG A 818 -32.08 -11.98 -7.53
C ARG A 818 -32.86 -12.82 -8.53
N LEU A 819 -32.66 -12.58 -9.83
CA LEU A 819 -33.46 -13.25 -10.88
C LEU A 819 -33.15 -14.75 -10.98
N LEU A 820 -31.96 -15.17 -10.59
CA LEU A 820 -31.53 -16.56 -10.67
C LEU A 820 -32.39 -17.50 -9.81
N ASN A 821 -32.85 -17.03 -8.65
CA ASN A 821 -33.54 -17.87 -7.67
C ASN A 821 -34.74 -17.21 -6.96
N GLY A 822 -35.08 -15.96 -7.33
CA GLY A 822 -36.21 -15.23 -6.74
C GLY A 822 -36.00 -14.72 -5.32
N TYR A 823 -34.77 -14.81 -4.77
CA TYR A 823 -34.49 -14.31 -3.42
C TYR A 823 -34.63 -12.79 -3.34
N ARG A 824 -35.28 -12.32 -2.26
CA ARG A 824 -35.58 -10.90 -2.03
C ARG A 824 -34.93 -10.39 -0.75
N TRP A 825 -34.42 -9.17 -0.82
CA TRP A 825 -33.83 -8.48 0.32
C TRP A 825 -34.06 -6.98 0.22
N GLU A 826 -33.78 -6.25 1.28
CA GLU A 826 -33.73 -4.79 1.25
C GLU A 826 -32.31 -4.33 0.90
N ALA A 827 -32.12 -3.81 -0.31
CA ALA A 827 -30.89 -3.15 -0.71
C ALA A 827 -30.82 -1.77 -0.04
N GLU A 828 -29.74 -1.51 0.66
CA GLU A 828 -29.53 -0.25 1.41
C GLU A 828 -28.27 0.46 0.93
N GLY A 829 -28.31 1.80 0.83
CA GLY A 829 -27.14 2.63 0.64
C GLY A 829 -26.43 2.99 1.94
N THR A 830 -25.30 3.68 1.83
CA THR A 830 -24.53 4.17 2.98
C THR A 830 -25.33 5.11 3.87
N SER A 831 -24.99 5.13 5.18
CA SER A 831 -25.67 5.92 6.19
C SER A 831 -24.65 6.81 6.94
N PRO A 832 -24.16 7.91 6.33
CA PRO A 832 -23.25 8.83 6.99
C PRO A 832 -23.88 9.44 8.25
N ASP A 833 -23.06 9.96 9.17
CA ASP A 833 -23.58 10.61 10.38
C ASP A 833 -24.59 11.72 10.03
N ARG A 834 -25.58 11.89 10.90
CA ARG A 834 -26.60 12.94 10.73
C ARG A 834 -26.07 14.34 11.01
N ASN A 835 -24.95 14.45 11.69
CA ASN A 835 -24.32 15.71 12.07
C ASN A 835 -23.16 16.02 11.12
N GLY A 836 -23.16 17.21 10.56
CA GLY A 836 -22.11 17.68 9.66
C GLY A 836 -21.61 19.07 9.99
N VAL A 837 -20.43 19.38 9.48
CA VAL A 837 -19.87 20.74 9.46
C VAL A 837 -19.66 21.14 8.01
N ARG A 838 -20.10 22.33 7.65
CA ARG A 838 -19.94 22.89 6.31
C ARG A 838 -19.15 24.17 6.38
N VAL A 839 -18.17 24.31 5.49
CA VAL A 839 -17.40 25.53 5.28
C VAL A 839 -17.65 26.02 3.87
N ASN A 840 -18.11 27.25 3.73
CA ASN A 840 -18.33 27.90 2.44
C ASN A 840 -17.40 29.10 2.32
N VAL A 841 -16.72 29.23 1.19
CA VAL A 841 -15.94 30.40 0.83
C VAL A 841 -16.40 30.87 -0.55
N ASN A 842 -16.80 32.13 -0.66
CA ASN A 842 -17.27 32.70 -1.93
C ASN A 842 -16.55 34.02 -2.20
N SER A 843 -16.28 34.24 -3.46
CA SER A 843 -15.65 35.44 -3.98
C SER A 843 -16.46 35.99 -5.15
N ALA A 844 -16.74 37.27 -5.17
CA ALA A 844 -17.42 37.94 -6.27
C ALA A 844 -16.71 39.26 -6.62
N LEU A 845 -16.31 39.39 -7.88
CA LEU A 845 -15.61 40.58 -8.40
C LEU A 845 -16.47 41.27 -9.45
N GLN A 846 -16.82 42.53 -9.21
CA GLN A 846 -17.51 43.37 -10.17
C GLN A 846 -16.52 43.85 -11.25
N LEU A 847 -16.64 43.37 -12.49
CA LEU A 847 -15.72 43.71 -13.58
C LEU A 847 -16.02 45.09 -14.16
N ASN A 848 -17.29 45.38 -14.30
CA ASN A 848 -17.84 46.72 -14.72
C ASN A 848 -19.32 46.80 -14.31
N ALA A 849 -20.03 47.84 -14.74
CA ALA A 849 -21.43 48.04 -14.37
C ALA A 849 -22.37 46.88 -14.73
N ARG A 850 -21.98 46.01 -15.67
CA ARG A 850 -22.84 44.93 -16.21
C ARG A 850 -22.31 43.52 -15.90
N TRP A 851 -21.01 43.34 -15.80
CA TRP A 851 -20.40 42.05 -15.68
C TRP A 851 -19.85 41.79 -14.26
N ARG A 852 -20.12 40.61 -13.71
CA ARG A 852 -19.61 40.17 -12.41
C ARG A 852 -19.11 38.72 -12.52
N MET A 853 -17.98 38.45 -11.94
CA MET A 853 -17.41 37.10 -11.82
C MET A 853 -17.69 36.55 -10.44
N TYR A 854 -17.85 35.25 -10.38
CA TYR A 854 -18.04 34.47 -9.14
C TYR A 854 -17.08 33.29 -9.07
N ALA A 855 -16.61 32.97 -7.87
CA ALA A 855 -15.95 31.72 -7.54
C ALA A 855 -16.40 31.30 -6.14
N GLY A 856 -16.70 30.05 -5.98
CA GLY A 856 -17.10 29.46 -4.70
C GLY A 856 -16.52 28.09 -4.47
N TYR A 857 -16.20 27.84 -3.22
CA TYR A 857 -15.80 26.54 -2.71
C TYR A 857 -16.61 26.19 -1.48
N GLU A 858 -17.07 24.96 -1.42
CA GLU A 858 -17.77 24.39 -0.28
C GLU A 858 -17.14 23.07 0.11
N PHE A 859 -16.87 22.92 1.39
CA PHE A 859 -16.54 21.65 2.02
C PHE A 859 -17.64 21.28 3.01
N GLU A 860 -18.13 20.05 2.95
CA GLU A 860 -18.99 19.47 3.97
C GLU A 860 -18.41 18.16 4.47
N GLY A 861 -18.17 18.07 5.79
CA GLY A 861 -17.63 16.89 6.45
C GLY A 861 -18.63 16.31 7.45
N ARG A 862 -18.83 15.00 7.39
CA ARG A 862 -19.60 14.17 8.34
C ARG A 862 -18.75 12.97 8.72
N SER A 863 -19.01 12.32 9.84
CA SER A 863 -18.39 11.01 10.07
C SER A 863 -18.77 10.09 8.92
N LYS A 864 -17.76 9.46 8.30
CA LYS A 864 -17.85 8.56 7.16
C LYS A 864 -18.29 9.18 5.82
N ALA A 865 -18.36 10.52 5.70
CA ALA A 865 -18.63 11.17 4.42
C ALA A 865 -18.00 12.56 4.32
N THR A 866 -17.48 12.88 3.12
CA THR A 866 -17.03 14.22 2.78
C THR A 866 -17.56 14.64 1.41
N ALA A 867 -17.78 15.96 1.25
CA ALA A 867 -18.16 16.55 -0.02
C ALA A 867 -17.33 17.81 -0.26
N HIS A 868 -16.81 17.95 -1.48
CA HIS A 868 -16.13 19.15 -1.97
C HIS A 868 -16.87 19.65 -3.19
N ARG A 869 -17.22 20.92 -3.23
CA ARG A 869 -17.92 21.54 -4.34
C ARG A 869 -17.21 22.81 -4.77
N PHE A 870 -17.09 22.97 -6.07
CA PHE A 870 -16.50 24.14 -6.69
C PHE A 870 -17.51 24.73 -7.67
N ASN A 871 -17.59 26.04 -7.73
CA ASN A 871 -18.30 26.72 -8.80
C ASN A 871 -17.54 27.98 -9.19
N ALA A 872 -17.57 28.27 -10.48
CA ALA A 872 -17.04 29.52 -11.02
C ALA A 872 -17.86 29.98 -12.23
N GLY A 873 -18.09 31.27 -12.36
CA GLY A 873 -18.91 31.73 -13.44
C GLY A 873 -19.00 33.26 -13.53
N VAL A 874 -19.87 33.69 -14.41
CA VAL A 874 -20.09 35.09 -14.68
C VAL A 874 -21.59 35.41 -14.70
N SER A 875 -21.92 36.66 -14.39
CA SER A 875 -23.26 37.20 -14.65
C SER A 875 -23.19 38.46 -15.45
N TYR A 876 -24.23 38.67 -16.23
CA TYR A 876 -24.49 39.87 -17.04
C TYR A 876 -25.82 40.46 -16.61
N ALA A 877 -25.79 41.71 -16.33
CA ALA A 877 -26.94 42.43 -15.81
C ALA A 877 -27.19 43.69 -16.63
N TYR A 878 -28.47 43.96 -16.88
CA TYR A 878 -28.87 45.18 -17.63
C TYR A 878 -30.26 45.73 -17.17
#